data_bc598a80d86f8bc0d44c87fe81be5136
#
_entry.id   bc598a80d86f8bc0d44c87fe81be5136
#
_cell.length_a   1.000
_cell.length_b   1.000
_cell.length_c   1.000
_cell.angle_alpha   90.00
_cell.angle_beta   90.00
_cell.angle_gamma   90.00
#
_symmetry.space_group_name_H-M   'P 1'
#
loop_
_entity.id
_entity.type
_entity.pdbx_description
1 polymer ?
#
loop_
_entity_poly.entity_id
_entity_poly.type
_entity_poly.pdbx_seq_one_letter_code
_entity_poly.pdbx_strand_id
1 'polypeptide(L)'
;MKFQIRHEIRGRMRIHVIQSRMSFAQADTLQYYLEQCESVISAKIQNRTEDVTICYEGNRDAILEVLKAFSYEKTDVPDTYIKNSGREMNQRYWDQLVEQTFWHFGNKLFLPFSVRAVITTVKSVKYIWKGLQTLFQGKIEVPVLDATAIGVSIIRGDFATAGSVMYLLGIGETLEEWTHKKSVGDLARSMSLNISKVWMMCDGQEVLVSADNVQSGDEVRIHMGNVIPFDGTVTDGEAMVNQASLTGESVPVRKVPDGVVYAGTVVEEGEITIRVREANGSSKYEKIMAMIEESEKLKSSLEGKAEHLADKLVPYTFLGTGLVWLFTRNVTKAISVLMVDFSCALKLAMPLSVLSAIREASTYNITVKGGKYLEAMAEADTIVFDKTGTLTKAQPTVAKIVSFNDQSEDELLRIAACLEEHFPHSMAKAVVREAVNRNLVHEELHSKVEYIVAHGISSKIGEKHIVIGSYHFVFEDENATIPEGKKEIFEQLPEQYSHLYMAIDGVLVAVICIEDPLRLEAVEVIAKLKKLGISKVVMMTGDSDRVASAIAKKVGVDEYHSEVLPEDKASFVEAEKNAGRKVIMVGDGINDSPALSAADVGIAISDGAQIAREIADVTVGADDLHELVTLKKISNGLMERIHRNYRLIVGINTSLIVLGVAGVFPPTTSALLHNTSTLLISLKSMNNLLDEKEEVTEAFA
;
A
#
# COMPACT_ATOMS: atom_id res chain seq x y z
N MET A 1 35.55 -1.76 5.75
CA MET A 1 35.48 -3.14 6.31
C MET A 1 36.57 -4.02 5.73
N LYS A 2 37.12 -5.01 6.50
CA LYS A 2 38.07 -6.01 5.99
C LYS A 2 37.31 -7.28 5.61
N PHE A 3 37.53 -7.79 4.38
CA PHE A 3 36.86 -8.99 3.88
C PHE A 3 37.73 -9.77 2.89
N GLN A 4 37.37 -11.03 2.65
CA GLN A 4 37.98 -11.91 1.66
C GLN A 4 36.91 -12.44 0.72
N ILE A 5 37.13 -12.39 -0.59
CA ILE A 5 36.23 -12.99 -1.58
C ILE A 5 36.38 -14.49 -1.53
N ARG A 6 35.31 -15.23 -1.26
CA ARG A 6 35.24 -16.70 -1.21
C ARG A 6 34.85 -17.30 -2.54
N HIS A 7 33.88 -16.69 -3.21
CA HIS A 7 33.37 -17.15 -4.48
C HIS A 7 32.76 -15.98 -5.26
N GLU A 8 32.91 -15.96 -6.55
CA GLU A 8 32.40 -14.92 -7.43
C GLU A 8 31.96 -15.50 -8.77
N ILE A 9 30.78 -15.05 -9.23
CA ILE A 9 30.28 -15.25 -10.59
C ILE A 9 29.68 -13.91 -11.06
N ARG A 10 29.43 -13.78 -12.36
CA ARG A 10 28.85 -12.52 -12.90
C ARG A 10 27.54 -12.19 -12.21
N GLY A 11 27.45 -11.00 -11.62
CA GLY A 11 26.27 -10.50 -10.88
C GLY A 11 26.08 -11.06 -9.47
N ARG A 12 27.00 -11.94 -8.97
CA ARG A 12 26.90 -12.48 -7.61
C ARG A 12 28.27 -12.70 -6.98
N MET A 13 28.47 -12.14 -5.79
CA MET A 13 29.70 -12.27 -5.02
C MET A 13 29.41 -12.83 -3.63
N ARG A 14 30.25 -13.77 -3.17
CA ARG A 14 30.26 -14.23 -1.78
C ARG A 14 31.57 -13.83 -1.13
N ILE A 15 31.48 -13.04 -0.06
CA ILE A 15 32.63 -12.58 0.72
C ILE A 15 32.56 -13.13 2.15
N HIS A 16 33.70 -13.25 2.79
CA HIS A 16 33.83 -13.52 4.20
C HIS A 16 34.36 -12.28 4.89
N VAL A 17 33.66 -11.79 5.92
CA VAL A 17 34.04 -10.62 6.71
C VAL A 17 35.06 -11.06 7.76
N ILE A 18 36.21 -10.39 7.80
CA ILE A 18 37.32 -10.75 8.73
C ILE A 18 37.07 -10.06 10.08
N GLN A 19 36.33 -10.75 10.96
CA GLN A 19 36.09 -10.35 12.35
C GLN A 19 35.90 -11.60 13.22
N SER A 20 36.00 -11.47 14.56
CA SER A 20 35.97 -12.61 15.47
C SER A 20 34.56 -13.16 15.73
N ARG A 21 33.54 -12.32 15.67
CA ARG A 21 32.11 -12.64 15.78
C ARG A 21 31.28 -11.49 15.20
N MET A 22 30.22 -11.84 14.48
CA MET A 22 29.25 -10.88 13.98
C MET A 22 27.99 -10.93 14.84
N SER A 23 27.64 -9.83 15.52
CA SER A 23 26.38 -9.73 16.24
C SER A 23 25.19 -9.62 15.27
N PHE A 24 23.96 -9.85 15.75
CA PHE A 24 22.75 -9.66 14.91
C PHE A 24 22.65 -8.20 14.46
N ALA A 25 22.85 -7.24 15.35
CA ALA A 25 22.83 -5.82 15.00
C ALA A 25 23.86 -5.47 13.92
N GLN A 26 25.10 -5.98 14.03
CA GLN A 26 26.12 -5.77 13.01
C GLN A 26 25.72 -6.39 11.65
N ALA A 27 25.11 -7.58 11.65
CA ALA A 27 24.63 -8.21 10.43
C ALA A 27 23.52 -7.37 9.79
N ASP A 28 22.62 -6.81 10.60
CA ASP A 28 21.53 -5.98 10.14
C ASP A 28 22.01 -4.62 9.63
N THR A 29 22.98 -3.99 10.31
CA THR A 29 23.64 -2.76 9.87
C THR A 29 24.31 -2.94 8.51
N LEU A 30 25.05 -4.03 8.32
CA LEU A 30 25.71 -4.31 7.06
C LEU A 30 24.69 -4.62 5.94
N GLN A 31 23.61 -5.31 6.28
CA GLN A 31 22.55 -5.61 5.32
C GLN A 31 21.84 -4.34 4.87
N TYR A 32 21.44 -3.49 5.80
CA TYR A 32 20.82 -2.18 5.53
C TYR A 32 21.70 -1.33 4.62
N TYR A 33 22.99 -1.21 4.94
CA TYR A 33 23.93 -0.44 4.14
C TYR A 33 24.05 -0.95 2.69
N LEU A 34 24.08 -2.26 2.50
CA LEU A 34 24.15 -2.86 1.16
C LEU A 34 22.84 -2.69 0.39
N GLU A 35 21.69 -2.82 1.05
CA GLU A 35 20.36 -2.66 0.42
C GLU A 35 20.07 -1.21 0.02
N GLN A 36 20.79 -0.22 0.57
CA GLN A 36 20.68 1.20 0.15
C GLN A 36 21.53 1.53 -1.10
N CYS A 37 22.34 0.61 -1.58
CA CYS A 37 23.18 0.85 -2.76
C CYS A 37 22.41 0.49 -4.04
N GLU A 38 22.19 1.44 -4.93
CA GLU A 38 21.46 1.26 -6.22
C GLU A 38 21.97 0.08 -7.06
N SER A 39 23.26 -0.24 -6.97
CA SER A 39 23.87 -1.36 -7.71
C SER A 39 23.71 -2.72 -7.03
N VAL A 40 23.11 -2.81 -5.84
CA VAL A 40 22.88 -4.06 -5.09
C VAL A 40 21.43 -4.47 -5.21
N ILE A 41 21.19 -5.60 -5.86
CA ILE A 41 19.83 -6.18 -6.00
C ILE A 41 19.41 -6.84 -4.69
N SER A 42 20.32 -7.59 -4.06
CA SER A 42 20.03 -8.24 -2.78
C SER A 42 21.32 -8.57 -2.01
N ALA A 43 21.24 -8.50 -0.68
CA ALA A 43 22.31 -8.87 0.23
C ALA A 43 21.83 -9.87 1.28
N LYS A 44 22.50 -11.01 1.41
CA LYS A 44 22.20 -12.03 2.42
C LYS A 44 23.40 -12.25 3.33
N ILE A 45 23.25 -11.95 4.62
CA ILE A 45 24.32 -12.04 5.60
C ILE A 45 24.08 -13.19 6.56
N GLN A 46 25.07 -14.03 6.72
CA GLN A 46 25.10 -15.18 7.63
C GLN A 46 26.00 -14.83 8.82
N ASN A 47 25.44 -14.37 9.91
CA ASN A 47 26.19 -13.92 11.08
C ASN A 47 27.04 -15.00 11.77
N ARG A 48 26.67 -16.29 11.65
CA ARG A 48 27.43 -17.42 12.26
C ARG A 48 28.72 -17.75 11.52
N THR A 49 28.73 -17.56 10.21
CA THR A 49 29.86 -17.86 9.32
C THR A 49 30.55 -16.61 8.81
N GLU A 50 30.07 -15.43 9.21
CA GLU A 50 30.51 -14.11 8.74
C GLU A 50 30.55 -13.98 7.20
N ASP A 51 29.75 -14.80 6.51
CA ASP A 51 29.66 -14.79 5.06
C ASP A 51 28.54 -13.86 4.58
N VAL A 52 28.83 -13.09 3.55
CA VAL A 52 27.88 -12.19 2.88
C VAL A 52 27.77 -12.59 1.42
N THR A 53 26.56 -12.84 0.97
CA THR A 53 26.26 -13.08 -0.44
C THR A 53 25.56 -11.84 -1.00
N ILE A 54 26.14 -11.22 -2.01
CA ILE A 54 25.65 -9.99 -2.64
C ILE A 54 25.31 -10.32 -4.09
N CYS A 55 24.07 -10.05 -4.51
CA CYS A 55 23.67 -10.03 -5.91
C CYS A 55 23.65 -8.57 -6.36
N TYR A 56 24.25 -8.24 -7.50
CA TYR A 56 24.45 -6.88 -7.94
C TYR A 56 24.37 -6.75 -9.47
N GLU A 57 24.00 -5.56 -9.92
CA GLU A 57 24.06 -5.13 -11.32
C GLU A 57 25.18 -4.10 -11.53
N GLY A 58 25.78 -4.10 -12.73
CA GLY A 58 26.80 -3.13 -13.12
C GLY A 58 28.23 -3.50 -12.79
N ASN A 59 29.02 -2.52 -12.34
CA ASN A 59 30.46 -2.67 -12.20
C ASN A 59 30.85 -3.32 -10.86
N ARG A 60 31.59 -4.44 -10.95
CA ARG A 60 32.19 -5.16 -9.82
C ARG A 60 33.00 -4.26 -8.86
N ASP A 61 33.81 -3.38 -9.45
CA ASP A 61 34.73 -2.56 -8.64
C ASP A 61 33.99 -1.52 -7.80
N ALA A 62 32.81 -1.05 -8.24
CA ALA A 62 31.94 -0.20 -7.44
C ALA A 62 31.47 -0.92 -6.16
N ILE A 63 31.07 -2.20 -6.24
CA ILE A 63 30.69 -3.00 -5.06
C ILE A 63 31.86 -3.17 -4.10
N LEU A 64 33.08 -3.37 -4.61
CA LEU A 64 34.26 -3.47 -3.76
C LEU A 64 34.59 -2.16 -3.04
N GLU A 65 34.37 -1.01 -3.68
CA GLU A 65 34.53 0.31 -3.05
C GLU A 65 33.47 0.54 -1.96
N VAL A 66 32.22 0.21 -2.21
CA VAL A 66 31.12 0.25 -1.23
C VAL A 66 31.49 -0.58 0.01
N LEU A 67 31.95 -1.83 -0.20
CA LEU A 67 32.38 -2.72 0.91
C LEU A 67 33.57 -2.18 1.68
N LYS A 68 34.54 -1.56 1.02
CA LYS A 68 35.72 -0.95 1.68
C LYS A 68 35.32 0.29 2.49
N ALA A 69 34.41 1.09 1.99
CA ALA A 69 33.93 2.30 2.66
C ALA A 69 33.08 2.02 3.89
N PHE A 70 32.46 0.85 4.00
CA PHE A 70 31.58 0.48 5.11
C PHE A 70 32.27 0.51 6.46
N SER A 71 31.59 1.11 7.46
CA SER A 71 31.98 1.12 8.88
C SER A 71 30.74 1.05 9.76
N TYR A 72 30.73 0.13 10.73
CA TYR A 72 29.62 -0.01 11.68
C TYR A 72 29.34 1.26 12.51
N GLU A 73 30.37 2.05 12.80
CA GLU A 73 30.26 3.27 13.61
C GLU A 73 29.73 4.49 12.82
N LYS A 74 29.89 4.46 11.48
CA LYS A 74 29.54 5.58 10.62
C LYS A 74 28.21 5.38 9.88
N THR A 75 27.68 4.17 9.92
CA THR A 75 26.43 3.83 9.25
C THR A 75 25.31 4.03 10.25
N ASP A 76 24.51 5.07 10.01
CA ASP A 76 23.29 5.32 10.76
C ASP A 76 22.18 4.39 10.26
N VAL A 77 21.66 3.55 11.15
CA VAL A 77 20.62 2.58 10.83
C VAL A 77 19.45 2.81 11.77
N PRO A 78 18.24 2.99 11.26
CA PRO A 78 17.07 3.15 12.11
C PRO A 78 16.95 2.00 13.11
N ASP A 79 16.78 2.31 14.39
CA ASP A 79 16.58 1.33 15.46
C ASP A 79 15.45 0.34 15.14
N THR A 80 14.44 0.82 14.44
CA THR A 80 13.30 0.04 13.95
C THR A 80 13.70 -1.05 12.96
N TYR A 81 14.69 -0.81 12.09
CA TYR A 81 15.19 -1.80 11.14
C TYR A 81 15.90 -2.94 11.87
N ILE A 82 16.75 -2.63 12.87
CA ILE A 82 17.48 -3.62 13.68
C ILE A 82 16.48 -4.46 14.51
N LYS A 83 15.54 -3.81 15.21
CA LYS A 83 14.54 -4.49 16.03
C LYS A 83 13.64 -5.43 15.23
N ASN A 84 13.38 -5.11 13.95
CA ASN A 84 12.51 -5.88 13.08
C ASN A 84 13.25 -6.81 12.10
N SER A 85 14.54 -7.00 12.25
CA SER A 85 15.34 -7.88 11.38
C SER A 85 14.88 -9.35 11.41
N GLY A 86 14.15 -9.73 12.44
CA GLY A 86 13.64 -11.09 12.63
C GLY A 86 14.72 -12.12 13.01
N ARG A 87 16.02 -11.76 13.03
CA ARG A 87 17.11 -12.70 13.33
C ARG A 87 17.02 -13.25 14.75
N GLU A 88 16.85 -12.37 15.73
CA GLU A 88 16.70 -12.74 17.14
C GLU A 88 15.41 -13.54 17.35
N MET A 89 14.31 -13.12 16.72
CA MET A 89 13.04 -13.82 16.75
C MET A 89 13.19 -15.24 16.18
N ASN A 90 13.77 -15.40 15.00
CA ASN A 90 14.01 -16.71 14.38
C ASN A 90 14.87 -17.62 15.27
N GLN A 91 15.92 -17.08 15.91
CA GLN A 91 16.75 -17.83 16.83
C GLN A 91 15.96 -18.31 18.05
N ARG A 92 15.14 -17.44 18.66
CA ARG A 92 14.32 -17.77 19.83
C ARG A 92 13.34 -18.92 19.53
N TYR A 93 12.62 -18.85 18.41
CA TYR A 93 11.70 -19.91 18.01
C TYR A 93 12.42 -21.22 17.65
N TRP A 94 13.59 -21.13 17.02
CA TRP A 94 14.41 -22.30 16.76
C TRP A 94 14.85 -22.98 18.06
N ASP A 95 15.29 -22.21 19.03
CA ASP A 95 15.71 -22.73 20.32
C ASP A 95 14.55 -23.38 21.07
N GLN A 96 13.35 -22.80 21.03
CA GLN A 96 12.12 -23.40 21.55
C GLN A 96 11.76 -24.73 20.88
N LEU A 97 11.84 -24.81 19.56
CA LEU A 97 11.58 -26.05 18.81
C LEU A 97 12.59 -27.14 19.18
N VAL A 98 13.87 -26.78 19.26
CA VAL A 98 14.93 -27.71 19.67
C VAL A 98 14.69 -28.18 21.11
N GLU A 99 14.38 -27.28 22.05
CA GLU A 99 14.08 -27.62 23.43
C GLU A 99 12.87 -28.56 23.55
N GLN A 100 11.74 -28.24 22.91
CA GLN A 100 10.55 -29.09 22.91
C GLN A 100 10.87 -30.49 22.37
N THR A 101 11.63 -30.56 21.28
CA THR A 101 12.01 -31.83 20.63
C THR A 101 12.95 -32.63 21.53
N PHE A 102 13.97 -31.99 22.10
CA PHE A 102 14.90 -32.62 23.02
C PHE A 102 14.18 -33.21 24.25
N TRP A 103 13.28 -32.45 24.88
CA TRP A 103 12.51 -32.91 26.02
C TRP A 103 11.56 -34.06 25.66
N HIS A 104 10.92 -34.00 24.48
CA HIS A 104 10.05 -35.10 24.04
C HIS A 104 10.79 -36.41 23.84
N PHE A 105 11.87 -36.39 23.06
CA PHE A 105 12.66 -37.60 22.79
C PHE A 105 13.51 -38.02 23.99
N GLY A 106 14.06 -37.07 24.75
CA GLY A 106 14.83 -37.31 25.95
C GLY A 106 13.99 -38.01 27.02
N ASN A 107 12.77 -37.54 27.27
CA ASN A 107 11.83 -38.21 28.20
C ASN A 107 11.51 -39.62 27.73
N LYS A 108 11.31 -39.82 26.42
CA LYS A 108 10.97 -41.13 25.87
C LYS A 108 12.14 -42.11 25.98
N LEU A 109 13.38 -41.65 25.93
CA LEU A 109 14.58 -42.50 25.91
C LEU A 109 15.11 -42.79 27.33
N PHE A 110 15.07 -41.80 28.22
CA PHE A 110 15.77 -41.87 29.51
C PHE A 110 14.86 -42.08 30.72
N LEU A 111 13.53 -41.83 30.61
CA LEU A 111 12.65 -41.91 31.78
C LEU A 111 11.83 -43.25 31.80
N PRO A 112 11.68 -43.85 33.00
CA PRO A 112 10.79 -45.01 33.21
C PRO A 112 9.32 -44.70 32.86
N PHE A 113 8.56 -45.72 32.48
CA PHE A 113 7.16 -45.57 32.07
C PHE A 113 6.30 -44.86 33.13
N SER A 114 6.44 -45.19 34.42
CA SER A 114 5.69 -44.57 35.51
C SER A 114 5.92 -43.06 35.61
N VAL A 115 7.17 -42.59 35.44
CA VAL A 115 7.54 -41.19 35.48
C VAL A 115 6.99 -40.46 34.24
N ARG A 116 7.09 -41.09 33.06
CA ARG A 116 6.50 -40.54 31.83
C ARG A 116 4.99 -40.38 31.92
N ALA A 117 4.30 -41.38 32.51
CA ALA A 117 2.85 -41.32 32.70
C ALA A 117 2.45 -40.11 33.55
N VAL A 118 3.15 -39.88 34.67
CA VAL A 118 2.91 -38.72 35.54
C VAL A 118 3.18 -37.40 34.78
N ILE A 119 4.32 -37.27 34.12
CA ILE A 119 4.66 -36.04 33.36
C ILE A 119 3.62 -35.77 32.27
N THR A 120 3.21 -36.80 31.52
CA THR A 120 2.19 -36.69 30.47
C THR A 120 0.84 -36.27 31.02
N THR A 121 0.44 -36.83 32.16
CA THR A 121 -0.82 -36.44 32.82
C THR A 121 -0.76 -35.02 33.34
N VAL A 122 0.33 -34.56 33.93
CA VAL A 122 0.49 -33.17 34.40
C VAL A 122 0.46 -32.19 33.19
N LYS A 123 1.18 -32.49 32.13
CA LYS A 123 1.17 -31.65 30.92
C LYS A 123 -0.22 -31.59 30.26
N SER A 124 -1.01 -32.64 30.33
CA SER A 124 -2.34 -32.66 29.71
C SER A 124 -3.33 -31.71 30.38
N VAL A 125 -3.11 -31.33 31.64
CA VAL A 125 -4.00 -30.41 32.37
C VAL A 125 -4.18 -29.09 31.62
N LYS A 126 -3.10 -28.56 31.05
CA LYS A 126 -3.16 -27.31 30.22
C LYS A 126 -4.18 -27.46 29.08
N TYR A 127 -4.11 -28.54 28.32
CA TYR A 127 -4.95 -28.76 27.13
C TYR A 127 -6.39 -29.08 27.52
N ILE A 128 -6.58 -29.93 28.52
CA ILE A 128 -7.91 -30.29 29.04
C ILE A 128 -8.61 -29.05 29.62
N TRP A 129 -7.87 -28.20 30.36
CA TRP A 129 -8.43 -26.97 30.91
C TRP A 129 -8.84 -25.97 29.82
N LYS A 130 -8.01 -25.80 28.80
CA LYS A 130 -8.31 -24.92 27.62
C LYS A 130 -9.59 -25.43 26.92
N GLY A 131 -9.71 -26.72 26.69
CA GLY A 131 -10.93 -27.32 26.10
C GLY A 131 -12.17 -27.13 26.95
N LEU A 132 -12.08 -27.34 28.27
CA LEU A 132 -13.18 -27.11 29.21
C LEU A 132 -13.60 -25.64 29.25
N GLN A 133 -12.64 -24.72 29.27
CA GLN A 133 -12.91 -23.29 29.26
C GLN A 133 -13.68 -22.88 27.99
N THR A 134 -13.28 -23.37 26.82
CA THR A 134 -13.98 -23.17 25.55
C THR A 134 -15.41 -23.71 25.60
N LEU A 135 -15.58 -24.91 26.17
CA LEU A 135 -16.89 -25.53 26.33
C LEU A 135 -17.81 -24.75 27.29
N PHE A 136 -17.26 -24.22 28.40
CA PHE A 136 -18.02 -23.39 29.35
C PHE A 136 -18.45 -22.05 28.74
N GLN A 137 -17.75 -21.56 27.71
CA GLN A 137 -18.16 -20.40 26.94
C GLN A 137 -19.30 -20.73 25.93
N GLY A 138 -19.77 -21.97 25.90
CA GLY A 138 -20.81 -22.42 24.97
C GLY A 138 -20.31 -22.67 23.55
N LYS A 139 -18.99 -22.77 23.35
CA LYS A 139 -18.36 -22.95 22.04
C LYS A 139 -17.82 -24.36 21.89
N ILE A 140 -17.96 -24.93 20.70
CA ILE A 140 -17.37 -26.20 20.31
C ILE A 140 -16.36 -25.95 19.21
N GLU A 141 -15.12 -25.65 19.62
CA GLU A 141 -13.99 -25.29 18.76
C GLU A 141 -12.84 -26.30 18.94
N VAL A 142 -11.74 -26.12 18.18
CA VAL A 142 -10.57 -27.02 18.17
C VAL A 142 -10.01 -27.37 19.55
N PRO A 143 -9.91 -26.47 20.54
CA PRO A 143 -9.43 -26.86 21.89
C PRO A 143 -10.26 -27.98 22.55
N VAL A 144 -11.54 -28.10 22.19
CA VAL A 144 -12.40 -29.20 22.70
C VAL A 144 -12.04 -30.52 22.04
N LEU A 145 -11.67 -30.52 20.72
CA LEU A 145 -11.19 -31.72 20.03
C LEU A 145 -9.89 -32.22 20.66
N ASP A 146 -8.91 -31.31 20.84
CA ASP A 146 -7.61 -31.64 21.43
C ASP A 146 -7.76 -32.21 22.84
N ALA A 147 -8.55 -31.53 23.69
CA ALA A 147 -8.81 -31.98 25.05
C ALA A 147 -9.46 -33.38 25.08
N THR A 148 -10.39 -33.65 24.16
CA THR A 148 -11.08 -34.94 24.04
C THR A 148 -10.10 -36.03 23.61
N ALA A 149 -9.28 -35.78 22.60
CA ALA A 149 -8.30 -36.75 22.09
C ALA A 149 -7.25 -37.12 23.14
N ILE A 150 -6.69 -36.10 23.83
CA ILE A 150 -5.71 -36.28 24.91
C ILE A 150 -6.36 -37.00 26.09
N GLY A 151 -7.55 -36.54 26.52
CA GLY A 151 -8.27 -37.11 27.66
C GLY A 151 -8.62 -38.60 27.45
N VAL A 152 -9.16 -38.96 26.29
CA VAL A 152 -9.48 -40.38 25.96
C VAL A 152 -8.20 -41.21 25.91
N SER A 153 -7.10 -40.71 25.38
CA SER A 153 -5.83 -41.42 25.35
C SER A 153 -5.30 -41.71 26.77
N ILE A 154 -5.37 -40.73 27.67
CA ILE A 154 -4.95 -40.89 29.08
C ILE A 154 -5.83 -41.90 29.81
N ILE A 155 -7.16 -41.80 29.69
CA ILE A 155 -8.11 -42.73 30.33
C ILE A 155 -7.84 -44.19 29.90
N ARG A 156 -7.41 -44.38 28.65
CA ARG A 156 -7.01 -45.69 28.13
C ARG A 156 -5.62 -46.17 28.59
N GLY A 157 -4.85 -45.33 29.26
CA GLY A 157 -3.46 -45.62 29.63
C GLY A 157 -2.46 -45.50 28.48
N ASP A 158 -2.88 -44.93 27.33
CA ASP A 158 -2.03 -44.72 26.18
C ASP A 158 -1.31 -43.34 26.29
N PHE A 159 -0.39 -43.27 27.26
CA PHE A 159 0.41 -42.07 27.51
C PHE A 159 1.37 -41.76 26.36
N ALA A 160 1.72 -42.73 25.52
CA ALA A 160 2.59 -42.53 24.37
C ALA A 160 1.89 -41.67 23.29
N THR A 161 0.64 -42.05 22.96
CA THR A 161 -0.20 -41.27 22.03
C THR A 161 -0.51 -39.90 22.60
N ALA A 162 -0.95 -39.78 23.87
CA ALA A 162 -1.22 -38.50 24.49
C ALA A 162 0.02 -37.57 24.49
N GLY A 163 1.19 -38.09 24.84
CA GLY A 163 2.44 -37.33 24.83
C GLY A 163 2.88 -36.87 23.44
N SER A 164 2.69 -37.74 22.42
CA SER A 164 3.04 -37.39 21.04
C SER A 164 2.07 -36.35 20.45
N VAL A 165 0.78 -36.45 20.76
CA VAL A 165 -0.22 -35.45 20.36
C VAL A 165 0.10 -34.10 20.96
N MET A 166 0.33 -34.01 22.29
CA MET A 166 0.70 -32.75 22.95
C MET A 166 2.00 -32.16 22.42
N TYR A 167 2.99 -32.99 22.06
CA TYR A 167 4.22 -32.55 21.41
C TYR A 167 3.94 -31.94 20.05
N LEU A 168 3.16 -32.62 19.20
CA LEU A 168 2.83 -32.12 17.87
C LEU A 168 1.99 -30.82 17.91
N LEU A 169 1.05 -30.73 18.85
CA LEU A 169 0.29 -29.50 19.08
C LEU A 169 1.20 -28.36 19.52
N GLY A 170 2.13 -28.61 20.46
CA GLY A 170 3.09 -27.58 20.91
C GLY A 170 4.03 -27.12 19.80
N ILE A 171 4.53 -28.02 18.96
CA ILE A 171 5.30 -27.67 17.77
C ILE A 171 4.44 -26.84 16.80
N GLY A 172 3.18 -27.25 16.56
CA GLY A 172 2.23 -26.52 15.72
C GLY A 172 2.00 -25.09 16.22
N GLU A 173 1.65 -24.91 17.49
CA GLU A 173 1.47 -23.59 18.12
C GLU A 173 2.73 -22.71 17.97
N THR A 174 3.92 -23.27 18.20
CA THR A 174 5.19 -22.52 18.07
C THR A 174 5.48 -22.11 16.64
N LEU A 175 5.24 -22.97 15.65
CA LEU A 175 5.44 -22.68 14.23
C LEU A 175 4.39 -21.67 13.71
N GLU A 176 3.16 -21.77 14.18
CA GLU A 176 2.07 -20.83 13.85
C GLU A 176 2.44 -19.41 14.33
N GLU A 177 2.81 -19.27 15.60
CA GLU A 177 3.21 -17.99 16.19
C GLU A 177 4.45 -17.41 15.49
N TRP A 178 5.46 -18.24 15.20
CA TRP A 178 6.62 -17.83 14.44
C TRP A 178 6.27 -17.32 13.04
N THR A 179 5.42 -18.06 12.32
CA THR A 179 5.05 -17.72 10.93
C THR A 179 4.28 -16.42 10.90
N HIS A 180 3.33 -16.22 11.83
CA HIS A 180 2.57 -14.98 11.95
C HIS A 180 3.49 -13.79 12.27
N LYS A 181 4.31 -13.88 13.32
CA LYS A 181 5.24 -12.80 13.71
C LYS A 181 6.26 -12.49 12.62
N LYS A 182 6.74 -13.50 11.89
CA LYS A 182 7.64 -13.31 10.77
C LYS A 182 6.97 -12.53 9.64
N SER A 183 5.74 -12.87 9.28
CA SER A 183 4.99 -12.18 8.22
C SER A 183 4.73 -10.71 8.56
N VAL A 184 4.30 -10.44 9.80
CA VAL A 184 4.12 -9.07 10.32
C VAL A 184 5.43 -8.29 10.34
N GLY A 185 6.52 -8.92 10.78
CA GLY A 185 7.85 -8.30 10.81
C GLY A 185 8.39 -7.99 9.40
N ASP A 186 8.21 -8.91 8.45
CA ASP A 186 8.61 -8.71 7.05
C ASP A 186 7.80 -7.57 6.40
N LEU A 187 6.49 -7.46 6.69
CA LEU A 187 5.64 -6.37 6.24
C LEU A 187 6.08 -5.03 6.86
N ALA A 188 6.27 -4.97 8.17
CA ALA A 188 6.72 -3.76 8.86
C ALA A 188 8.07 -3.28 8.33
N ARG A 189 8.99 -4.20 8.03
CA ARG A 189 10.29 -3.90 7.43
C ARG A 189 10.16 -3.32 6.03
N SER A 190 9.34 -3.91 5.17
CA SER A 190 9.09 -3.41 3.82
C SER A 190 8.52 -1.99 3.84
N MET A 191 7.54 -1.72 4.72
CA MET A 191 6.94 -0.39 4.87
C MET A 191 7.89 0.64 5.51
N SER A 192 8.87 0.23 6.34
CA SER A 192 9.82 1.14 7.00
C SER A 192 10.89 1.70 6.06
N LEU A 193 11.09 1.11 4.89
CA LEU A 193 12.06 1.58 3.89
C LEU A 193 11.57 2.86 3.18
N ASN A 194 10.27 3.16 3.18
CA ASN A 194 9.71 4.40 2.65
C ASN A 194 9.81 5.54 3.67
N ILE A 195 10.90 6.32 3.61
CA ILE A 195 11.18 7.42 4.54
C ILE A 195 10.34 8.65 4.15
N SER A 196 9.47 9.13 5.06
CA SER A 196 8.82 10.42 4.89
C SER A 196 9.84 11.55 5.10
N LYS A 197 9.93 12.45 4.11
CA LYS A 197 10.78 13.63 4.17
C LYS A 197 9.95 14.86 4.55
N VAL A 198 10.54 15.80 5.28
CA VAL A 198 9.91 17.05 5.71
C VAL A 198 10.85 18.23 5.39
N TRP A 199 10.26 19.39 5.15
CA TRP A 199 11.03 20.61 4.93
C TRP A 199 11.37 21.27 6.28
N MET A 200 12.61 21.15 6.70
CA MET A 200 13.12 21.80 7.92
C MET A 200 13.73 23.16 7.58
N MET A 201 13.44 24.16 8.40
CA MET A 201 14.01 25.50 8.27
C MET A 201 15.37 25.54 8.97
N CYS A 202 16.43 25.73 8.18
CA CYS A 202 17.81 25.87 8.66
C CYS A 202 18.37 27.20 8.16
N ASP A 203 18.72 28.12 9.05
CA ASP A 203 19.28 29.44 8.72
C ASP A 203 18.48 30.21 7.64
N GLY A 204 17.15 30.10 7.69
CA GLY A 204 16.23 30.77 6.75
C GLY A 204 16.10 30.09 5.39
N GLN A 205 16.66 28.90 5.19
CA GLN A 205 16.51 28.08 3.99
C GLN A 205 15.75 26.78 4.29
N GLU A 206 14.97 26.33 3.33
CA GLU A 206 14.27 25.04 3.40
C GLU A 206 15.20 23.90 3.00
N VAL A 207 15.40 22.95 3.90
CA VAL A 207 16.22 21.76 3.66
C VAL A 207 15.34 20.51 3.84
N LEU A 208 15.31 19.66 2.81
CA LEU A 208 14.56 18.42 2.84
C LEU A 208 15.29 17.37 3.68
N VAL A 209 14.77 17.06 4.87
CA VAL A 209 15.36 16.10 5.81
C VAL A 209 14.41 14.93 6.06
N SER A 210 14.96 13.80 6.58
CA SER A 210 14.11 12.73 7.08
C SER A 210 13.32 13.21 8.31
N ALA A 211 12.04 12.86 8.41
CA ALA A 211 11.21 13.17 9.57
C ALA A 211 11.80 12.62 10.88
N ASP A 212 12.56 11.51 10.81
CA ASP A 212 13.20 10.89 11.98
C ASP A 212 14.34 11.74 12.57
N ASN A 213 14.87 12.70 11.80
CA ASN A 213 15.95 13.59 12.22
C ASN A 213 15.45 14.90 12.87
N VAL A 214 14.14 15.14 12.89
CA VAL A 214 13.55 16.33 13.47
C VAL A 214 13.42 16.19 14.98
N GLN A 215 13.84 17.24 15.72
CA GLN A 215 13.81 17.28 17.18
C GLN A 215 12.77 18.28 17.68
N SER A 216 12.40 18.16 18.95
CA SER A 216 11.55 19.15 19.60
C SER A 216 12.25 20.52 19.62
N GLY A 217 11.55 21.54 19.13
CA GLY A 217 12.07 22.91 18.97
C GLY A 217 12.48 23.26 17.55
N ASP A 218 12.66 22.29 16.65
CA ASP A 218 12.95 22.54 15.23
C ASP A 218 11.75 23.18 14.52
N GLU A 219 12.05 23.94 13.48
CA GLU A 219 11.02 24.56 12.64
C GLU A 219 10.86 23.79 11.33
N VAL A 220 9.61 23.41 11.05
CA VAL A 220 9.22 22.63 9.86
C VAL A 220 8.22 23.45 9.05
N ARG A 221 8.48 23.62 7.75
CA ARG A 221 7.56 24.26 6.83
C ARG A 221 6.64 23.24 6.17
N ILE A 222 5.36 23.59 6.13
CA ILE A 222 4.31 22.73 5.59
C ILE A 222 3.58 23.51 4.51
N HIS A 223 3.71 23.00 3.29
CA HIS A 223 3.06 23.57 2.11
C HIS A 223 1.63 23.06 1.95
N MET A 224 0.84 23.77 1.17
CA MET A 224 -0.52 23.37 0.79
C MET A 224 -0.56 21.92 0.27
N GLY A 225 -1.57 21.17 0.70
CA GLY A 225 -1.77 19.76 0.34
C GLY A 225 -0.98 18.77 1.21
N ASN A 226 -0.11 19.23 2.10
CA ASN A 226 0.68 18.36 2.97
C ASN A 226 0.03 18.16 4.34
N VAL A 227 0.23 16.96 4.91
CA VAL A 227 -0.13 16.67 6.31
C VAL A 227 0.91 17.31 7.23
N ILE A 228 0.44 17.85 8.33
CA ILE A 228 1.26 18.32 9.42
C ILE A 228 1.91 17.11 10.11
N PRO A 229 3.24 16.97 10.04
CA PRO A 229 3.92 15.74 10.46
C PRO A 229 4.09 15.62 11.98
N PHE A 230 4.03 16.73 12.70
CA PHE A 230 4.29 16.82 14.14
C PHE A 230 3.30 17.77 14.82
N ASP A 231 3.01 17.50 16.09
CA ASP A 231 2.30 18.47 16.93
C ASP A 231 3.19 19.71 17.12
N GLY A 232 2.63 20.90 16.91
CA GLY A 232 3.42 22.11 16.96
C GLY A 232 2.62 23.39 17.16
N THR A 233 3.34 24.49 17.20
CA THR A 233 2.77 25.84 17.23
C THR A 233 3.22 26.57 15.96
N VAL A 234 2.30 27.21 15.27
CA VAL A 234 2.61 28.03 14.07
C VAL A 234 3.50 29.19 14.46
N THR A 235 4.67 29.31 13.81
CA THR A 235 5.60 30.42 14.00
C THR A 235 5.50 31.47 12.92
N ASP A 236 5.16 31.05 11.71
CA ASP A 236 5.04 31.94 10.54
C ASP A 236 4.00 31.38 9.55
N GLY A 237 3.42 32.27 8.76
CA GLY A 237 2.43 31.91 7.74
C GLY A 237 1.00 31.80 8.25
N GLU A 238 0.09 31.52 7.33
CA GLU A 238 -1.34 31.34 7.57
C GLU A 238 -1.89 30.25 6.67
N ALA A 239 -2.73 29.37 7.23
CA ALA A 239 -3.32 28.27 6.47
C ALA A 239 -4.74 27.91 6.96
N MET A 240 -5.53 27.33 6.04
CA MET A 240 -6.73 26.58 6.35
C MET A 240 -6.35 25.13 6.58
N VAL A 241 -6.58 24.63 7.78
CA VAL A 241 -6.18 23.27 8.18
C VAL A 241 -7.41 22.41 8.40
N ASN A 242 -7.52 21.32 7.65
CA ASN A 242 -8.54 20.30 7.83
C ASN A 242 -8.17 19.41 9.03
N GLN A 243 -9.06 19.37 10.01
CA GLN A 243 -8.92 18.60 11.24
C GLN A 243 -9.94 17.44 11.32
N ALA A 244 -10.59 17.08 10.22
CA ALA A 244 -11.64 16.06 10.18
C ALA A 244 -11.17 14.69 10.72
N SER A 245 -9.89 14.37 10.52
CA SER A 245 -9.25 13.15 11.06
C SER A 245 -9.24 13.09 12.59
N LEU A 246 -9.26 14.24 13.27
CA LEU A 246 -9.23 14.33 14.74
C LEU A 246 -10.60 14.65 15.34
N THR A 247 -11.36 15.56 14.72
CA THR A 247 -12.60 16.10 15.27
C THR A 247 -13.86 15.53 14.65
N GLY A 248 -13.74 14.90 13.47
CA GLY A 248 -14.87 14.47 12.65
C GLY A 248 -15.61 15.60 11.93
N GLU A 249 -15.14 16.85 12.06
CA GLU A 249 -15.75 18.02 11.43
C GLU A 249 -15.04 18.35 10.11
N SER A 250 -15.77 18.40 9.01
CA SER A 250 -15.23 18.61 7.65
C SER A 250 -14.88 20.07 7.34
N VAL A 251 -15.14 21.02 8.24
CA VAL A 251 -14.88 22.45 8.00
C VAL A 251 -13.43 22.76 8.37
N PRO A 252 -12.59 23.26 7.44
CA PRO A 252 -11.22 23.64 7.72
C PRO A 252 -11.15 24.80 8.73
N VAL A 253 -10.16 24.74 9.61
CA VAL A 253 -9.92 25.74 10.66
C VAL A 253 -8.75 26.62 10.28
N ARG A 254 -8.95 27.94 10.29
CA ARG A 254 -7.90 28.92 10.03
C ARG A 254 -6.85 28.89 11.14
N LYS A 255 -5.61 28.69 10.79
CA LYS A 255 -4.42 28.71 11.67
C LYS A 255 -3.53 29.90 11.30
N VAL A 256 -3.15 30.62 12.35
CA VAL A 256 -2.29 31.83 12.28
C VAL A 256 -1.16 31.67 13.29
N PRO A 257 -0.10 32.52 13.26
CA PRO A 257 0.95 32.48 14.27
C PRO A 257 0.41 32.37 15.70
N ASP A 258 1.11 31.60 16.53
CA ASP A 258 0.73 31.15 17.87
C ASP A 258 -0.42 30.12 17.93
N GLY A 259 -1.00 29.77 16.79
CA GLY A 259 -2.03 28.71 16.69
C GLY A 259 -1.43 27.33 16.89
N VAL A 260 -2.11 26.45 17.66
CA VAL A 260 -1.71 25.06 17.83
C VAL A 260 -2.20 24.24 16.65
N VAL A 261 -1.32 23.40 16.13
CA VAL A 261 -1.61 22.43 15.07
C VAL A 261 -1.26 21.01 15.54
N TYR A 262 -1.94 20.03 14.98
CA TYR A 262 -1.84 18.64 15.39
C TYR A 262 -1.32 17.77 14.24
N ALA A 263 -0.47 16.80 14.57
CA ALA A 263 0.00 15.81 13.62
C ALA A 263 -1.18 15.02 13.01
N GLY A 264 -1.10 14.75 11.71
CA GLY A 264 -2.18 14.05 10.98
C GLY A 264 -3.29 14.95 10.44
N THR A 265 -3.25 16.26 10.72
CA THR A 265 -4.14 17.26 10.09
C THR A 265 -3.51 17.81 8.81
N VAL A 266 -4.30 18.40 7.94
CA VAL A 266 -3.88 18.73 6.58
C VAL A 266 -4.02 20.19 6.27
N VAL A 267 -3.02 20.79 5.63
CA VAL A 267 -3.08 22.15 5.10
C VAL A 267 -3.82 22.14 3.76
N GLU A 268 -5.07 22.62 3.72
CA GLU A 268 -5.87 22.72 2.49
C GLU A 268 -5.53 23.95 1.66
N GLU A 269 -5.33 25.08 2.31
CA GLU A 269 -4.97 26.34 1.66
C GLU A 269 -3.90 27.08 2.47
N GLY A 270 -3.02 27.79 1.79
CA GLY A 270 -1.92 28.54 2.39
C GLY A 270 -0.70 27.66 2.73
N GLU A 271 0.20 28.20 3.53
CA GLU A 271 1.38 27.51 4.06
C GLU A 271 1.72 28.00 5.46
N ILE A 272 2.27 27.14 6.28
CA ILE A 272 2.67 27.47 7.65
C ILE A 272 4.05 26.91 7.98
N THR A 273 4.77 27.63 8.82
CA THR A 273 5.94 27.11 9.53
C THR A 273 5.54 26.80 10.96
N ILE A 274 5.82 25.60 11.42
CA ILE A 274 5.52 25.17 12.78
C ILE A 274 6.79 24.93 13.55
N ARG A 275 6.78 25.27 14.85
CA ARG A 275 7.80 24.81 15.79
C ARG A 275 7.31 23.53 16.44
N VAL A 276 8.08 22.45 16.26
CA VAL A 276 7.75 21.12 16.77
C VAL A 276 7.74 21.10 18.29
N ARG A 277 6.62 20.71 18.89
CA ARG A 277 6.48 20.58 20.37
C ARG A 277 7.00 19.25 20.87
N GLU A 278 6.57 18.16 20.23
CA GLU A 278 7.00 16.81 20.53
C GLU A 278 7.43 16.13 19.23
N ALA A 279 8.70 15.83 19.12
CA ALA A 279 9.24 15.02 18.04
C ALA A 279 8.83 13.54 18.18
N ASN A 280 8.37 13.13 19.35
CA ASN A 280 7.87 11.80 19.69
C ASN A 280 6.35 11.65 19.47
N GLY A 281 5.83 12.14 18.38
CA GLY A 281 4.57 11.62 17.87
C GLY A 281 4.83 10.23 17.34
N SER A 282 4.26 9.20 17.94
CA SER A 282 4.34 7.76 17.67
C SER A 282 5.36 7.41 16.58
N SER A 283 6.42 6.69 16.92
CA SER A 283 7.47 6.33 15.97
C SER A 283 6.82 5.79 14.69
N LYS A 284 7.41 6.05 13.53
CA LYS A 284 6.93 5.50 12.24
C LYS A 284 6.57 4.00 12.36
N TYR A 285 7.30 3.30 13.23
CA TYR A 285 7.02 1.91 13.59
C TYR A 285 5.67 1.72 14.28
N GLU A 286 5.31 2.57 15.25
CA GLU A 286 4.01 2.49 15.93
C GLU A 286 2.85 2.78 14.96
N LYS A 287 3.02 3.75 14.05
CA LYS A 287 2.04 4.01 12.97
C LYS A 287 1.92 2.81 12.02
N ILE A 288 3.04 2.21 11.63
CA ILE A 288 3.06 1.00 10.80
C ILE A 288 2.40 -0.17 11.55
N MET A 289 2.73 -0.37 12.83
CA MET A 289 2.11 -1.43 13.64
C MET A 289 0.62 -1.19 13.84
N ALA A 290 0.19 0.05 14.08
CA ALA A 290 -1.22 0.42 14.15
C ALA A 290 -1.94 0.15 12.81
N MET A 291 -1.32 0.49 11.67
CA MET A 291 -1.85 0.20 10.33
C MET A 291 -1.95 -1.31 10.08
N ILE A 292 -0.97 -2.10 10.51
CA ILE A 292 -1.02 -3.57 10.40
C ILE A 292 -2.13 -4.14 11.29
N GLU A 293 -2.27 -3.68 12.53
CA GLU A 293 -3.36 -4.08 13.43
C GLU A 293 -4.72 -3.68 12.88
N GLU A 294 -4.84 -2.50 12.28
CA GLU A 294 -6.06 -2.07 11.60
C GLU A 294 -6.34 -2.91 10.36
N SER A 295 -5.32 -3.20 9.56
CA SER A 295 -5.42 -4.11 8.41
C SER A 295 -5.88 -5.51 8.81
N GLU A 296 -5.44 -6.03 9.95
CA GLU A 296 -5.92 -7.30 10.50
C GLU A 296 -7.40 -7.24 10.92
N LYS A 297 -7.90 -6.06 11.37
CA LYS A 297 -9.33 -5.85 11.67
C LYS A 297 -10.18 -5.77 10.40
N LEU A 298 -9.61 -5.27 9.30
CA LEU A 298 -10.25 -5.17 7.98
C LEU A 298 -10.09 -6.47 7.19
N LYS A 299 -10.45 -7.59 7.82
CA LYS A 299 -10.37 -8.93 7.21
C LYS A 299 -11.19 -9.00 5.92
N SER A 300 -10.71 -9.79 4.97
CA SER A 300 -11.46 -10.10 3.76
C SER A 300 -12.73 -10.90 4.11
N SER A 301 -13.77 -10.79 3.28
CA SER A 301 -15.01 -11.52 3.49
C SER A 301 -14.79 -13.02 3.35
N LEU A 302 -13.87 -13.45 2.50
CA LEU A 302 -13.49 -14.86 2.33
C LEU A 302 -12.73 -15.39 3.53
N GLU A 303 -11.84 -14.59 4.12
CA GLU A 303 -11.11 -14.94 5.33
C GLU A 303 -12.09 -15.16 6.49
N GLY A 304 -13.02 -14.23 6.71
CA GLY A 304 -14.06 -14.36 7.72
C GLY A 304 -15.00 -15.54 7.47
N LYS A 305 -15.40 -15.81 6.22
CA LYS A 305 -16.21 -16.97 5.84
C LYS A 305 -15.46 -18.28 6.07
N ALA A 306 -14.17 -18.33 5.77
CA ALA A 306 -13.35 -19.53 5.97
C ALA A 306 -13.13 -19.85 7.45
N GLU A 307 -12.85 -18.83 8.29
CA GLU A 307 -12.77 -18.98 9.74
C GLU A 307 -14.09 -19.50 10.30
N HIS A 308 -15.20 -18.92 9.91
CA HIS A 308 -16.53 -19.33 10.37
C HIS A 308 -16.92 -20.74 9.89
N LEU A 309 -16.56 -21.10 8.65
CA LEU A 309 -16.77 -22.45 8.13
C LEU A 309 -15.93 -23.48 8.89
N ALA A 310 -14.66 -23.12 9.16
CA ALA A 310 -13.75 -23.98 9.90
C ALA A 310 -14.31 -24.33 11.28
N ASP A 311 -14.80 -23.35 12.04
CA ASP A 311 -15.40 -23.58 13.35
C ASP A 311 -16.71 -24.39 13.27
N LYS A 312 -17.52 -24.15 12.25
CA LYS A 312 -18.72 -24.95 11.99
C LYS A 312 -18.44 -26.41 11.68
N LEU A 313 -17.25 -26.75 11.18
CA LEU A 313 -16.90 -28.15 10.89
C LEU A 313 -16.58 -28.97 12.15
N VAL A 314 -16.19 -28.34 13.27
CA VAL A 314 -15.82 -29.04 14.51
C VAL A 314 -16.92 -29.93 15.05
N PRO A 315 -18.20 -29.53 15.19
CA PRO A 315 -19.28 -30.43 15.58
C PRO A 315 -19.46 -31.64 14.66
N TYR A 316 -19.25 -31.45 13.34
CA TYR A 316 -19.33 -32.58 12.38
C TYR A 316 -18.15 -33.54 12.53
N THR A 317 -16.97 -33.07 12.94
CA THR A 317 -15.83 -33.94 13.29
C THR A 317 -16.15 -34.80 14.48
N PHE A 318 -16.82 -34.27 15.51
CA PHE A 318 -17.30 -35.07 16.64
C PHE A 318 -18.36 -36.08 16.21
N LEU A 319 -19.32 -35.69 15.40
CA LEU A 319 -20.33 -36.61 14.86
C LEU A 319 -19.67 -37.73 14.06
N GLY A 320 -18.75 -37.40 13.16
CA GLY A 320 -17.96 -38.36 12.37
C GLY A 320 -17.18 -39.34 13.26
N THR A 321 -16.52 -38.79 14.29
CA THR A 321 -15.81 -39.61 15.31
C THR A 321 -16.74 -40.60 16.02
N GLY A 322 -17.91 -40.11 16.44
CA GLY A 322 -18.93 -40.97 17.07
C GLY A 322 -19.44 -42.07 16.13
N LEU A 323 -19.72 -41.75 14.87
CA LEU A 323 -20.12 -42.73 13.85
C LEU A 323 -19.02 -43.76 13.59
N VAL A 324 -17.75 -43.31 13.39
CA VAL A 324 -16.63 -44.25 13.20
C VAL A 324 -16.47 -45.19 14.40
N TRP A 325 -16.60 -44.68 15.64
CA TRP A 325 -16.59 -45.55 16.83
C TRP A 325 -17.77 -46.50 16.86
N LEU A 326 -18.96 -46.03 16.52
CA LEU A 326 -20.17 -46.86 16.52
C LEU A 326 -20.06 -48.07 15.55
N PHE A 327 -19.58 -47.79 14.33
CA PHE A 327 -19.48 -48.84 13.29
C PHE A 327 -18.23 -49.71 13.44
N THR A 328 -17.10 -49.18 13.85
CA THR A 328 -15.84 -49.94 13.92
C THR A 328 -15.56 -50.52 15.29
N ARG A 329 -16.22 -50.01 16.35
CA ARG A 329 -15.92 -50.30 17.77
C ARG A 329 -14.43 -50.13 18.12
N ASN A 330 -13.71 -49.37 17.34
CA ASN A 330 -12.27 -49.14 17.47
C ASN A 330 -11.99 -47.66 17.80
N VAL A 331 -11.61 -47.43 19.07
CA VAL A 331 -11.33 -46.06 19.56
C VAL A 331 -10.13 -45.43 18.86
N THR A 332 -9.12 -46.21 18.46
CA THR A 332 -7.94 -45.69 17.75
C THR A 332 -8.34 -45.12 16.39
N LYS A 333 -9.25 -45.79 15.66
CA LYS A 333 -9.79 -45.28 14.40
C LYS A 333 -10.65 -44.01 14.61
N ALA A 334 -11.42 -43.98 15.70
CA ALA A 334 -12.19 -42.77 16.04
C ALA A 334 -11.30 -41.60 16.41
N ILE A 335 -10.23 -41.80 17.19
CA ILE A 335 -9.24 -40.76 17.51
C ILE A 335 -8.56 -40.25 16.27
N SER A 336 -8.30 -41.06 15.24
CA SER A 336 -7.69 -40.61 14.00
C SER A 336 -8.51 -39.52 13.28
N VAL A 337 -9.84 -39.50 13.45
CA VAL A 337 -10.72 -38.45 12.93
C VAL A 337 -10.50 -37.14 13.71
N LEU A 338 -10.35 -37.22 15.04
CA LEU A 338 -10.10 -36.04 15.89
C LEU A 338 -8.72 -35.40 15.66
N MET A 339 -7.77 -36.17 15.13
CA MET A 339 -6.39 -35.68 14.90
C MET A 339 -6.21 -34.84 13.64
N VAL A 340 -7.24 -34.74 12.82
CA VAL A 340 -7.20 -34.01 11.56
C VAL A 340 -8.26 -32.92 11.60
N ASP A 341 -7.82 -31.69 11.79
CA ASP A 341 -8.66 -30.51 11.85
C ASP A 341 -8.54 -29.64 10.57
N PHE A 342 -9.67 -29.12 10.11
CA PHE A 342 -9.69 -28.21 8.96
C PHE A 342 -9.42 -26.77 9.37
N SER A 343 -9.62 -26.43 10.62
CA SER A 343 -9.62 -25.06 11.13
C SER A 343 -8.21 -24.47 11.18
N CYS A 344 -7.25 -25.20 11.75
CA CYS A 344 -5.88 -24.70 11.95
C CYS A 344 -5.24 -24.25 10.65
N ALA A 345 -5.32 -25.06 9.59
CA ALA A 345 -4.70 -24.74 8.31
C ALA A 345 -5.36 -23.53 7.62
N LEU A 346 -6.70 -23.40 7.73
CA LEU A 346 -7.42 -22.28 7.13
C LEU A 346 -7.16 -20.98 7.89
N LYS A 347 -7.22 -21.01 9.22
CA LYS A 347 -6.98 -19.84 10.08
C LYS A 347 -5.56 -19.29 9.98
N LEU A 348 -4.59 -20.12 9.59
CA LEU A 348 -3.20 -19.70 9.43
C LEU A 348 -2.86 -19.30 7.99
N ALA A 349 -3.18 -20.13 7.00
CA ALA A 349 -2.73 -19.93 5.62
C ALA A 349 -3.39 -18.73 4.92
N MET A 350 -4.63 -18.37 5.27
CA MET A 350 -5.35 -17.26 4.63
C MET A 350 -4.82 -15.90 5.07
N PRO A 351 -4.73 -15.55 6.36
CA PRO A 351 -4.13 -14.29 6.80
C PRO A 351 -2.70 -14.11 6.29
N LEU A 352 -1.90 -15.19 6.29
CA LEU A 352 -0.54 -15.14 5.77
C LEU A 352 -0.48 -14.85 4.26
N SER A 353 -1.44 -15.37 3.48
CA SER A 353 -1.55 -15.04 2.05
C SER A 353 -1.86 -13.56 1.85
N VAL A 354 -2.78 -13.00 2.65
CA VAL A 354 -3.15 -11.57 2.60
C VAL A 354 -1.97 -10.68 3.02
N LEU A 355 -1.32 -10.98 4.15
CA LEU A 355 -0.15 -10.23 4.60
C LEU A 355 1.00 -10.27 3.57
N SER A 356 1.21 -11.42 2.92
CA SER A 356 2.19 -11.56 1.85
C SER A 356 1.85 -10.71 0.64
N ALA A 357 0.56 -10.64 0.25
CA ALA A 357 0.10 -9.80 -0.86
C ALA A 357 0.26 -8.31 -0.55
N ILE A 358 -0.09 -7.86 0.67
CA ILE A 358 0.10 -6.47 1.11
C ILE A 358 1.61 -6.12 1.11
N ARG A 359 2.47 -7.01 1.63
CA ARG A 359 3.92 -6.84 1.58
C ARG A 359 4.43 -6.70 0.15
N GLU A 360 3.99 -7.59 -0.75
CA GLU A 360 4.40 -7.56 -2.16
C GLU A 360 3.93 -6.27 -2.84
N ALA A 361 2.68 -5.84 -2.65
CA ALA A 361 2.18 -4.55 -3.13
C ALA A 361 3.07 -3.37 -2.66
N SER A 362 3.49 -3.41 -1.39
CA SER A 362 4.38 -2.38 -0.82
C SER A 362 5.74 -2.29 -1.52
N THR A 363 6.26 -3.37 -2.12
CA THR A 363 7.51 -3.33 -2.90
C THR A 363 7.38 -2.59 -4.23
N TYR A 364 6.15 -2.40 -4.71
CA TYR A 364 5.78 -1.63 -5.90
C TYR A 364 5.21 -0.25 -5.55
N ASN A 365 5.53 0.32 -4.39
CA ASN A 365 5.01 1.61 -3.91
C ASN A 365 3.48 1.67 -3.78
N ILE A 366 2.82 0.52 -3.65
CA ILE A 366 1.38 0.41 -3.45
C ILE A 366 1.11 0.15 -1.98
N THR A 367 0.38 1.05 -1.32
CA THR A 367 -0.05 0.88 0.08
C THR A 367 -1.50 0.46 0.12
N VAL A 368 -1.79 -0.69 0.76
CA VAL A 368 -3.15 -1.24 0.89
C VAL A 368 -3.52 -1.29 2.36
N LYS A 369 -4.66 -0.69 2.74
CA LYS A 369 -5.12 -0.61 4.14
C LYS A 369 -5.67 -1.92 4.71
N GLY A 370 -5.99 -2.90 3.88
CA GLY A 370 -6.50 -4.19 4.38
C GLY A 370 -6.86 -5.20 3.31
N GLY A 371 -6.91 -6.47 3.71
CA GLY A 371 -7.20 -7.60 2.81
C GLY A 371 -8.52 -7.52 2.07
N LYS A 372 -9.54 -6.89 2.68
CA LYS A 372 -10.86 -6.71 2.03
C LYS A 372 -10.77 -5.90 0.74
N TYR A 373 -9.81 -4.99 0.64
CA TYR A 373 -9.64 -4.15 -0.54
C TYR A 373 -8.94 -4.90 -1.68
N LEU A 374 -8.02 -5.82 -1.36
CA LEU A 374 -7.46 -6.73 -2.36
C LEU A 374 -8.52 -7.70 -2.91
N GLU A 375 -9.41 -8.20 -2.05
CA GLU A 375 -10.55 -9.03 -2.47
C GLU A 375 -11.49 -8.22 -3.38
N ALA A 376 -11.90 -7.02 -2.94
CA ALA A 376 -12.78 -6.15 -3.75
C ALA A 376 -12.12 -5.75 -5.07
N MET A 377 -10.80 -5.46 -5.08
CA MET A 377 -10.03 -5.20 -6.29
C MET A 377 -10.03 -6.39 -7.25
N ALA A 378 -9.92 -7.62 -6.75
CA ALA A 378 -9.99 -8.83 -7.58
C ALA A 378 -11.38 -9.04 -8.18
N GLU A 379 -12.45 -8.80 -7.39
CA GLU A 379 -13.85 -8.96 -7.81
C GLU A 379 -14.38 -7.81 -8.67
N ALA A 380 -13.69 -6.67 -8.69
CA ALA A 380 -14.14 -5.49 -9.40
C ALA A 380 -14.26 -5.72 -10.91
N ASP A 381 -15.40 -5.30 -11.45
CA ASP A 381 -15.76 -5.35 -12.86
C ASP A 381 -15.83 -3.97 -13.52
N THR A 382 -15.93 -2.91 -12.72
CA THR A 382 -16.05 -1.52 -13.16
C THR A 382 -14.95 -0.66 -12.53
N ILE A 383 -14.30 0.16 -13.36
CA ILE A 383 -13.33 1.15 -12.88
C ILE A 383 -13.71 2.54 -13.38
N VAL A 384 -13.71 3.49 -12.49
CA VAL A 384 -14.00 4.91 -12.75
C VAL A 384 -12.72 5.70 -12.54
N PHE A 385 -12.28 6.42 -13.54
CA PHE A 385 -11.13 7.30 -13.48
C PHE A 385 -11.57 8.76 -13.41
N ASP A 386 -11.02 9.52 -12.49
CA ASP A 386 -10.92 10.96 -12.71
C ASP A 386 -9.96 11.25 -13.86
N LYS A 387 -10.16 12.35 -14.59
CA LYS A 387 -9.22 12.76 -15.65
C LYS A 387 -7.99 13.43 -15.08
N THR A 388 -8.20 14.52 -14.34
CA THR A 388 -7.14 15.48 -13.95
C THR A 388 -6.30 14.92 -12.81
N GLY A 389 -4.96 14.90 -12.97
CA GLY A 389 -4.07 14.32 -11.95
C GLY A 389 -4.05 12.78 -11.91
N THR A 390 -4.96 12.12 -12.62
CA THR A 390 -5.07 10.66 -12.69
C THR A 390 -4.67 10.14 -14.07
N LEU A 391 -5.50 10.34 -15.10
CA LEU A 391 -5.14 10.01 -16.49
C LEU A 391 -4.18 11.05 -17.09
N THR A 392 -4.10 12.23 -16.50
CA THR A 392 -3.15 13.28 -16.84
C THR A 392 -2.18 13.52 -15.69
N LYS A 393 -1.10 14.29 -15.94
CA LYS A 393 -0.12 14.66 -14.91
C LYS A 393 -0.50 15.91 -14.11
N ALA A 394 -1.69 16.52 -14.38
CA ALA A 394 -2.10 17.82 -13.84
C ALA A 394 -1.04 18.92 -14.07
N GLN A 395 -0.35 18.84 -15.18
CA GLN A 395 0.66 19.82 -15.61
C GLN A 395 0.27 20.42 -16.96
N PRO A 396 -0.75 21.28 -16.98
CA PRO A 396 -1.19 21.90 -18.23
C PRO A 396 -0.04 22.63 -18.92
N THR A 397 -0.05 22.60 -20.25
CA THR A 397 0.92 23.23 -21.13
C THR A 397 0.22 24.04 -22.20
N VAL A 398 0.88 25.09 -22.69
CA VAL A 398 0.38 25.86 -23.82
C VAL A 398 0.65 25.07 -25.11
N ALA A 399 -0.41 24.57 -25.73
CA ALA A 399 -0.32 23.79 -26.97
C ALA A 399 -0.22 24.68 -28.22
N LYS A 400 -0.96 25.79 -28.22
CA LYS A 400 -1.00 26.74 -29.36
C LYS A 400 -1.49 28.10 -28.91
N ILE A 401 -0.99 29.15 -29.56
CA ILE A 401 -1.49 30.52 -29.42
C ILE A 401 -2.08 30.93 -30.78
N VAL A 402 -3.32 31.42 -30.77
CA VAL A 402 -4.01 31.89 -31.96
C VAL A 402 -4.17 33.40 -31.85
N SER A 403 -3.45 34.16 -32.71
CA SER A 403 -3.52 35.62 -32.76
C SER A 403 -4.70 36.08 -33.61
N PHE A 404 -5.41 37.09 -33.10
CA PHE A 404 -6.52 37.77 -33.78
C PHE A 404 -6.16 39.19 -34.24
N ASN A 405 -4.92 39.64 -33.96
CA ASN A 405 -4.39 40.91 -34.41
C ASN A 405 -3.03 40.72 -35.11
N ASP A 406 -2.28 41.82 -35.37
CA ASP A 406 -0.98 41.77 -36.02
C ASP A 406 0.21 41.59 -35.06
N GLN A 407 -0.04 41.39 -33.75
CA GLN A 407 1.00 41.11 -32.76
C GLN A 407 1.52 39.69 -32.89
N SER A 408 2.80 39.48 -32.57
CA SER A 408 3.41 38.16 -32.56
C SER A 408 2.88 37.32 -31.42
N GLU A 409 2.88 35.98 -31.61
CA GLU A 409 2.52 35.04 -30.55
C GLU A 409 3.32 35.23 -29.26
N ASP A 410 4.62 35.52 -29.39
CA ASP A 410 5.53 35.76 -28.27
C ASP A 410 5.20 37.04 -27.49
N GLU A 411 4.77 38.10 -28.19
CA GLU A 411 4.34 39.35 -27.53
C GLU A 411 3.02 39.14 -26.76
N LEU A 412 2.05 38.41 -27.36
CA LEU A 412 0.79 38.07 -26.72
C LEU A 412 1.00 37.16 -25.52
N LEU A 413 1.89 36.17 -25.64
CA LEU A 413 2.26 35.28 -24.54
C LEU A 413 2.94 36.02 -23.39
N ARG A 414 3.85 36.98 -23.73
CA ARG A 414 4.51 37.81 -22.73
C ARG A 414 3.53 38.66 -21.94
N ILE A 415 2.52 39.24 -22.61
CA ILE A 415 1.47 40.01 -21.95
C ILE A 415 0.63 39.12 -21.04
N ALA A 416 0.22 37.95 -21.54
CA ALA A 416 -0.54 37.00 -20.78
C ALA A 416 0.23 36.50 -19.54
N ALA A 417 1.52 36.17 -19.69
CA ALA A 417 2.35 35.71 -18.60
C ALA A 417 2.55 36.79 -17.52
N CYS A 418 2.72 38.04 -17.92
CA CYS A 418 2.84 39.17 -17.00
C CYS A 418 1.60 39.37 -16.13
N LEU A 419 0.41 39.10 -16.65
CA LEU A 419 -0.84 39.19 -15.89
C LEU A 419 -1.08 37.97 -15.01
N GLU A 420 -0.74 36.78 -15.51
CA GLU A 420 -1.00 35.48 -14.86
C GLU A 420 0.02 35.14 -13.76
N GLU A 421 1.20 35.78 -13.73
CA GLU A 421 2.29 35.50 -12.79
C GLU A 421 1.88 35.62 -11.33
N HIS A 422 0.94 36.51 -11.03
CA HIS A 422 0.46 36.78 -9.66
C HIS A 422 -0.61 35.80 -9.17
N PHE A 423 -1.07 34.88 -10.03
CA PHE A 423 -2.17 33.99 -9.73
C PHE A 423 -1.77 32.52 -9.86
N PRO A 424 -1.69 31.79 -8.76
CA PRO A 424 -1.10 30.43 -8.73
C PRO A 424 -2.05 29.30 -9.20
N HIS A 425 -3.01 29.55 -10.11
CA HIS A 425 -3.82 28.47 -10.67
C HIS A 425 -3.10 27.72 -11.82
N SER A 426 -3.54 26.53 -12.14
CA SER A 426 -2.83 25.60 -13.03
C SER A 426 -2.63 26.13 -14.46
N MET A 427 -3.63 26.82 -15.03
CA MET A 427 -3.55 27.41 -16.35
C MET A 427 -2.60 28.62 -16.39
N ALA A 428 -2.61 29.45 -15.34
CA ALA A 428 -1.67 30.56 -15.19
C ALA A 428 -0.22 30.05 -15.18
N LYS A 429 0.05 29.01 -14.37
CA LYS A 429 1.39 28.38 -14.35
C LYS A 429 1.82 27.84 -15.72
N ALA A 430 0.89 27.34 -16.54
CA ALA A 430 1.19 26.89 -17.90
C ALA A 430 1.65 28.04 -18.81
N VAL A 431 0.93 29.17 -18.76
CA VAL A 431 1.24 30.38 -19.54
C VAL A 431 2.60 30.97 -19.13
N VAL A 432 2.84 31.13 -17.83
CA VAL A 432 4.10 31.65 -17.30
C VAL A 432 5.26 30.70 -17.63
N ARG A 433 5.09 29.39 -17.48
CA ARG A 433 6.12 28.39 -17.81
C ARG A 433 6.48 28.43 -19.29
N GLU A 434 5.51 28.58 -20.19
CA GLU A 434 5.76 28.65 -21.62
C GLU A 434 6.52 29.95 -21.99
N ALA A 435 6.17 31.06 -21.35
CA ALA A 435 6.94 32.30 -21.54
C ALA A 435 8.41 32.15 -21.10
N VAL A 436 8.65 31.49 -19.96
CA VAL A 436 10.02 31.18 -19.50
C VAL A 436 10.75 30.27 -20.48
N ASN A 437 10.09 29.21 -20.98
CA ASN A 437 10.65 28.25 -21.94
C ASN A 437 11.09 28.95 -23.24
N ARG A 438 10.34 29.97 -23.68
CA ARG A 438 10.67 30.80 -24.85
C ARG A 438 11.64 31.90 -24.52
N ASN A 439 12.18 32.02 -23.29
CA ASN A 439 13.05 33.07 -22.80
C ASN A 439 12.46 34.48 -22.98
N LEU A 440 11.14 34.62 -22.80
CA LEU A 440 10.46 35.91 -22.88
C LEU A 440 10.60 36.61 -21.52
N VAL A 441 11.57 37.51 -21.42
CA VAL A 441 11.72 38.37 -20.23
C VAL A 441 10.61 39.39 -20.23
N HIS A 442 9.87 39.53 -19.13
CA HIS A 442 8.91 40.60 -18.94
C HIS A 442 9.32 41.47 -17.73
N GLU A 443 9.22 42.77 -17.88
CA GLU A 443 9.21 43.71 -16.76
C GLU A 443 7.77 43.86 -16.31
N GLU A 444 7.52 44.11 -15.02
CA GLU A 444 6.17 44.43 -14.53
C GLU A 444 5.63 45.66 -15.25
N LEU A 445 4.76 45.44 -16.22
CA LEU A 445 4.21 46.49 -17.09
C LEU A 445 2.81 46.96 -16.65
N HIS A 446 2.19 46.26 -15.70
CA HIS A 446 0.81 46.51 -15.31
C HIS A 446 0.67 47.36 -14.05
N SER A 447 -0.46 48.04 -13.92
CA SER A 447 -0.95 48.65 -12.70
C SER A 447 -1.61 47.54 -11.81
N LYS A 448 -2.39 47.88 -10.83
CA LYS A 448 -3.08 46.95 -9.98
C LYS A 448 -3.88 45.88 -10.79
N VAL A 449 -3.59 44.60 -10.57
CA VAL A 449 -4.33 43.49 -11.17
C VAL A 449 -5.55 43.16 -10.31
N GLU A 450 -6.73 43.06 -10.91
CA GLU A 450 -7.95 42.68 -10.24
C GLU A 450 -8.30 41.23 -10.66
N TYR A 451 -8.32 40.34 -9.67
CA TYR A 451 -8.71 38.94 -9.87
C TYR A 451 -10.20 38.77 -9.58
N ILE A 452 -10.95 38.23 -10.53
CA ILE A 452 -12.36 37.89 -10.39
C ILE A 452 -12.45 36.38 -10.24
N VAL A 453 -12.77 35.93 -9.02
CA VAL A 453 -12.79 34.51 -8.63
C VAL A 453 -13.62 33.71 -9.63
N ALA A 454 -13.06 32.62 -10.13
CA ALA A 454 -13.65 31.66 -11.10
C ALA A 454 -13.94 32.22 -12.52
N HIS A 455 -13.59 33.49 -12.82
CA HIS A 455 -13.88 34.10 -14.11
C HIS A 455 -12.64 34.49 -14.91
N GLY A 456 -11.71 35.27 -14.31
CA GLY A 456 -10.52 35.72 -15.01
C GLY A 456 -9.82 36.88 -14.34
N ILE A 457 -8.97 37.54 -15.09
CA ILE A 457 -8.11 38.64 -14.66
C ILE A 457 -8.42 39.88 -15.49
N SER A 458 -8.55 41.03 -14.81
CA SER A 458 -8.68 42.34 -15.43
C SER A 458 -7.55 43.24 -14.93
N SER A 459 -6.87 43.95 -15.84
CA SER A 459 -5.81 44.88 -15.50
C SER A 459 -5.62 45.97 -16.57
N LYS A 460 -4.79 46.96 -16.25
CA LYS A 460 -4.39 48.03 -17.20
C LYS A 460 -2.88 48.03 -17.44
N ILE A 461 -2.49 47.97 -18.69
CA ILE A 461 -1.11 48.19 -19.12
C ILE A 461 -1.03 49.53 -19.85
N GLY A 462 -0.47 50.52 -19.20
CA GLY A 462 -0.54 51.92 -19.67
C GLY A 462 -1.98 52.43 -19.67
N GLU A 463 -2.50 52.86 -20.83
CA GLU A 463 -3.91 53.27 -20.98
C GLU A 463 -4.81 52.18 -21.46
N LYS A 464 -4.30 50.99 -21.83
CA LYS A 464 -5.08 49.85 -22.38
C LYS A 464 -5.64 49.01 -21.29
N HIS A 465 -6.94 48.67 -21.39
CA HIS A 465 -7.61 47.72 -20.53
C HIS A 465 -7.45 46.32 -21.11
N ILE A 466 -6.93 45.38 -20.31
CA ILE A 466 -6.67 44.00 -20.73
C ILE A 466 -7.42 43.05 -19.81
N VAL A 467 -8.12 42.12 -20.42
CA VAL A 467 -8.83 41.04 -19.72
C VAL A 467 -8.37 39.71 -20.28
N ILE A 468 -8.16 38.74 -19.36
CA ILE A 468 -7.81 37.36 -19.70
C ILE A 468 -8.64 36.40 -18.85
N GLY A 469 -9.25 35.39 -19.47
CA GLY A 469 -10.10 34.46 -18.73
C GLY A 469 -10.94 33.55 -19.60
N SER A 470 -12.03 33.02 -19.00
CA SER A 470 -12.98 32.14 -19.64
C SER A 470 -13.79 32.83 -20.76
N TYR A 471 -14.48 32.03 -21.59
CA TYR A 471 -15.40 32.58 -22.60
C TYR A 471 -16.46 33.48 -21.98
N HIS A 472 -17.11 33.02 -20.90
CA HIS A 472 -18.13 33.78 -20.20
C HIS A 472 -17.59 35.13 -19.73
N PHE A 473 -16.43 35.14 -19.08
CA PHE A 473 -15.82 36.36 -18.56
C PHE A 473 -15.51 37.37 -19.67
N VAL A 474 -14.82 36.94 -20.74
CA VAL A 474 -14.36 37.85 -21.79
C VAL A 474 -15.51 38.34 -22.67
N PHE A 475 -16.46 37.48 -23.04
CA PHE A 475 -17.50 37.83 -24.00
C PHE A 475 -18.85 38.22 -23.37
N GLU A 476 -19.21 37.69 -22.22
CA GLU A 476 -20.50 37.98 -21.59
C GLU A 476 -20.38 39.05 -20.51
N ASP A 477 -19.37 38.98 -19.63
CA ASP A 477 -19.19 39.97 -18.55
C ASP A 477 -18.52 41.24 -19.10
N GLU A 478 -17.42 41.12 -19.82
CA GLU A 478 -16.59 42.26 -20.33
C GLU A 478 -17.02 42.69 -21.74
N ASN A 479 -18.00 42.00 -22.35
CA ASN A 479 -18.59 42.32 -23.67
C ASN A 479 -17.55 42.50 -24.81
N ALA A 480 -16.47 41.73 -24.80
CA ALA A 480 -15.47 41.78 -25.84
C ALA A 480 -16.03 41.30 -27.20
N THR A 481 -15.49 41.85 -28.28
CA THR A 481 -15.93 41.53 -29.65
C THR A 481 -14.83 40.81 -30.43
N ILE A 482 -15.24 39.94 -31.36
CA ILE A 482 -14.29 39.31 -32.30
C ILE A 482 -14.02 40.28 -33.43
N PRO A 483 -12.72 40.52 -33.83
CA PRO A 483 -12.34 41.42 -34.91
C PRO A 483 -13.02 41.06 -36.23
N GLU A 484 -13.39 42.06 -37.04
CA GLU A 484 -13.99 41.85 -38.35
C GLU A 484 -13.10 40.98 -39.24
N GLY A 485 -13.69 39.99 -39.92
CA GLY A 485 -12.97 39.04 -40.77
C GLY A 485 -12.23 37.91 -40.06
N LYS A 486 -12.23 37.84 -38.75
CA LYS A 486 -11.57 36.76 -37.96
C LYS A 486 -12.54 35.72 -37.41
N LYS A 487 -13.84 35.82 -37.73
CA LYS A 487 -14.86 34.91 -37.20
C LYS A 487 -14.62 33.48 -37.62
N GLU A 488 -14.18 33.20 -38.86
CA GLU A 488 -13.85 31.85 -39.31
C GLU A 488 -12.71 31.22 -38.52
N ILE A 489 -11.67 32.02 -38.14
CA ILE A 489 -10.55 31.54 -37.31
C ILE A 489 -11.05 31.17 -35.92
N PHE A 490 -11.95 31.95 -35.36
CA PHE A 490 -12.56 31.67 -34.06
C PHE A 490 -13.42 30.41 -34.08
N GLU A 491 -14.21 30.18 -35.10
CA GLU A 491 -15.04 28.97 -35.28
C GLU A 491 -14.20 27.72 -35.57
N GLN A 492 -12.95 27.86 -36.04
CA GLN A 492 -12.01 26.77 -36.29
C GLN A 492 -11.00 26.55 -35.18
N LEU A 493 -11.21 27.14 -33.97
CA LEU A 493 -10.35 26.85 -32.84
C LEU A 493 -10.36 25.36 -32.50
N PRO A 494 -9.19 24.75 -32.20
CA PRO A 494 -9.10 23.32 -31.92
C PRO A 494 -9.94 22.92 -30.69
N GLU A 495 -10.92 22.06 -30.90
CA GLU A 495 -11.90 21.69 -29.89
C GLU A 495 -11.33 20.85 -28.73
N GLN A 496 -10.16 20.21 -28.94
CA GLN A 496 -9.52 19.36 -27.95
C GLN A 496 -8.80 20.12 -26.82
N TYR A 497 -8.67 21.44 -26.93
CA TYR A 497 -7.95 22.24 -25.93
C TYR A 497 -8.91 23.09 -25.09
N SER A 498 -8.50 23.37 -23.86
CA SER A 498 -9.11 24.41 -23.05
C SER A 498 -8.65 25.78 -23.58
N HIS A 499 -9.55 26.72 -23.69
CA HIS A 499 -9.27 28.02 -24.27
C HIS A 499 -9.24 29.10 -23.18
N LEU A 500 -8.13 29.85 -23.14
CA LEU A 500 -7.98 31.07 -22.36
C LEU A 500 -8.02 32.24 -23.33
N TYR A 501 -9.05 33.10 -23.20
CA TYR A 501 -9.30 34.22 -24.08
C TYR A 501 -8.66 35.47 -23.53
N MET A 502 -8.00 36.28 -24.38
CA MET A 502 -7.42 37.55 -24.03
C MET A 502 -7.98 38.65 -24.93
N ALA A 503 -8.51 39.72 -24.34
CA ALA A 503 -9.00 40.88 -25.06
C ALA A 503 -8.30 42.16 -24.56
N ILE A 504 -8.09 43.12 -25.47
CA ILE A 504 -7.54 44.44 -25.20
C ILE A 504 -8.54 45.50 -25.66
N ASP A 505 -8.91 46.40 -24.78
CA ASP A 505 -9.89 47.47 -25.02
C ASP A 505 -11.20 46.95 -25.63
N GLY A 506 -11.69 45.79 -25.13
CA GLY A 506 -12.93 45.15 -25.56
C GLY A 506 -12.86 44.41 -26.91
N VAL A 507 -11.66 44.15 -27.46
CA VAL A 507 -11.45 43.42 -28.71
C VAL A 507 -10.59 42.19 -28.46
N LEU A 508 -11.03 41.00 -28.89
CA LEU A 508 -10.25 39.78 -28.81
C LEU A 508 -8.91 39.89 -29.57
N VAL A 509 -7.82 39.63 -28.88
CA VAL A 509 -6.46 39.70 -29.47
C VAL A 509 -5.78 38.33 -29.54
N ALA A 510 -6.07 37.44 -28.60
CA ALA A 510 -5.49 36.10 -28.59
C ALA A 510 -6.43 35.07 -27.96
N VAL A 511 -6.26 33.82 -28.41
CA VAL A 511 -6.74 32.64 -27.69
C VAL A 511 -5.57 31.71 -27.43
N ILE A 512 -5.29 31.49 -26.15
CA ILE A 512 -4.24 30.56 -25.71
C ILE A 512 -4.89 29.21 -25.49
N CYS A 513 -4.50 28.24 -26.30
CA CYS A 513 -4.98 26.86 -26.23
C CYS A 513 -4.12 26.09 -25.23
N ILE A 514 -4.73 25.60 -24.18
CA ILE A 514 -4.07 24.87 -23.08
C ILE A 514 -4.48 23.41 -23.15
N GLU A 515 -3.50 22.53 -23.08
CA GLU A 515 -3.66 21.08 -23.00
C GLU A 515 -3.15 20.57 -21.65
N ASP A 516 -3.91 19.71 -21.00
CA ASP A 516 -3.42 18.88 -19.91
C ASP A 516 -3.06 17.50 -20.50
N PRO A 517 -1.75 17.23 -20.75
CA PRO A 517 -1.34 16.07 -21.51
C PRO A 517 -1.65 14.77 -20.79
N LEU A 518 -2.21 13.82 -21.53
CA LEU A 518 -2.43 12.47 -21.06
C LEU A 518 -1.09 11.81 -20.70
N ARG A 519 -1.11 10.98 -19.69
CA ARG A 519 0.01 10.08 -19.38
C ARG A 519 0.23 9.13 -20.55
N LEU A 520 1.48 8.90 -20.91
CA LEU A 520 1.84 8.08 -22.08
C LEU A 520 1.35 6.64 -21.94
N GLU A 521 1.35 6.12 -20.72
CA GLU A 521 0.94 4.77 -20.37
C GLU A 521 -0.57 4.56 -20.24
N ALA A 522 -1.39 5.62 -20.19
CA ALA A 522 -2.81 5.54 -19.88
C ALA A 522 -3.59 4.57 -20.80
N VAL A 523 -3.34 4.62 -22.11
CA VAL A 523 -3.99 3.75 -23.11
C VAL A 523 -3.63 2.28 -22.87
N GLU A 524 -2.38 2.00 -22.64
CA GLU A 524 -1.86 0.64 -22.40
C GLU A 524 -2.41 0.07 -21.09
N VAL A 525 -2.41 0.86 -20.02
CA VAL A 525 -2.92 0.48 -18.70
C VAL A 525 -4.39 0.11 -18.77
N ILE A 526 -5.22 0.93 -19.42
CA ILE A 526 -6.65 0.62 -19.59
C ILE A 526 -6.85 -0.68 -20.38
N ALA A 527 -6.10 -0.89 -21.45
CA ALA A 527 -6.17 -2.13 -22.22
C ALA A 527 -5.75 -3.36 -21.38
N LYS A 528 -4.72 -3.23 -20.53
CA LYS A 528 -4.27 -4.30 -19.63
C LYS A 528 -5.31 -4.57 -18.53
N LEU A 529 -5.91 -3.55 -17.92
CA LEU A 529 -6.96 -3.71 -16.91
C LEU A 529 -8.19 -4.43 -17.47
N LYS A 530 -8.61 -4.12 -18.71
CA LYS A 530 -9.67 -4.85 -19.39
C LYS A 530 -9.35 -6.34 -19.57
N LYS A 531 -8.10 -6.67 -19.91
CA LYS A 531 -7.65 -8.07 -20.00
C LYS A 531 -7.64 -8.81 -18.66
N LEU A 532 -7.47 -8.07 -17.56
CA LEU A 532 -7.45 -8.62 -16.20
C LEU A 532 -8.84 -8.74 -15.54
N GLY A 533 -9.93 -8.47 -16.30
CA GLY A 533 -11.30 -8.70 -15.86
C GLY A 533 -12.14 -7.45 -15.62
N ILE A 534 -11.63 -6.26 -15.87
CA ILE A 534 -12.44 -5.03 -15.85
C ILE A 534 -13.29 -4.99 -17.13
N SER A 535 -14.61 -5.04 -16.96
CA SER A 535 -15.57 -5.08 -18.06
C SER A 535 -16.05 -3.69 -18.51
N LYS A 536 -15.99 -2.69 -17.60
CA LYS A 536 -16.44 -1.33 -17.85
C LYS A 536 -15.41 -0.33 -17.31
N VAL A 537 -14.95 0.56 -18.19
CA VAL A 537 -14.04 1.67 -17.84
C VAL A 537 -14.75 2.98 -18.09
N VAL A 538 -14.85 3.81 -17.07
CA VAL A 538 -15.55 5.10 -17.10
C VAL A 538 -14.55 6.22 -16.82
N MET A 539 -14.67 7.33 -17.53
CA MET A 539 -13.91 8.56 -17.26
C MET A 539 -14.87 9.66 -16.80
N MET A 540 -14.51 10.36 -15.72
CA MET A 540 -15.25 11.52 -15.22
C MET A 540 -14.36 12.75 -15.25
N THR A 541 -14.91 13.90 -15.62
CA THR A 541 -14.17 15.16 -15.71
C THR A 541 -15.09 16.37 -15.56
N GLY A 542 -14.54 17.45 -14.99
CA GLY A 542 -15.21 18.76 -14.99
C GLY A 542 -15.09 19.53 -16.30
N ASP A 543 -14.34 18.99 -17.29
CA ASP A 543 -14.18 19.64 -18.60
C ASP A 543 -15.48 19.61 -19.42
N SER A 544 -15.51 20.47 -20.44
CA SER A 544 -16.61 20.49 -21.42
C SER A 544 -16.72 19.16 -22.19
N ASP A 545 -17.93 18.84 -22.66
CA ASP A 545 -18.23 17.61 -23.39
C ASP A 545 -17.32 17.38 -24.61
N ARG A 546 -16.94 18.44 -25.32
CA ARG A 546 -16.01 18.38 -26.46
C ARG A 546 -14.65 17.81 -26.09
N VAL A 547 -14.04 18.36 -25.03
CA VAL A 547 -12.72 17.93 -24.54
C VAL A 547 -12.81 16.51 -24.00
N ALA A 548 -13.83 16.22 -23.19
CA ALA A 548 -14.07 14.91 -22.60
C ALA A 548 -14.23 13.81 -23.66
N SER A 549 -15.04 14.07 -24.71
CA SER A 549 -15.25 13.12 -25.81
C SER A 549 -13.97 12.83 -26.59
N ALA A 550 -13.16 13.85 -26.88
CA ALA A 550 -11.90 13.67 -27.60
C ALA A 550 -10.90 12.81 -26.80
N ILE A 551 -10.79 13.05 -25.50
CA ILE A 551 -9.92 12.29 -24.58
C ILE A 551 -10.43 10.86 -24.42
N ALA A 552 -11.72 10.67 -24.18
CA ALA A 552 -12.36 9.36 -24.01
C ALA A 552 -12.07 8.42 -25.19
N LYS A 553 -12.20 8.95 -26.41
CA LYS A 553 -11.86 8.21 -27.64
C LYS A 553 -10.38 7.87 -27.73
N LYS A 554 -9.49 8.79 -27.34
CA LYS A 554 -8.04 8.59 -27.38
C LYS A 554 -7.58 7.54 -26.39
N VAL A 555 -8.16 7.53 -25.19
CA VAL A 555 -7.78 6.63 -24.09
C VAL A 555 -8.49 5.25 -24.22
N GLY A 556 -9.64 5.19 -24.88
CA GLY A 556 -10.38 3.96 -25.13
C GLY A 556 -11.23 3.52 -23.92
N VAL A 557 -11.81 4.48 -23.20
CA VAL A 557 -12.82 4.21 -22.16
C VAL A 557 -14.17 3.83 -22.79
N ASP A 558 -15.01 3.13 -22.04
CA ASP A 558 -16.31 2.65 -22.53
C ASP A 558 -17.41 3.71 -22.35
N GLU A 559 -17.26 4.56 -21.34
CA GLU A 559 -18.21 5.62 -21.00
C GLU A 559 -17.47 6.84 -20.48
N TYR A 560 -17.98 8.05 -20.68
CA TYR A 560 -17.45 9.25 -20.09
C TYR A 560 -18.56 10.19 -19.62
N HIS A 561 -18.28 10.98 -18.59
CA HIS A 561 -19.13 12.05 -18.09
C HIS A 561 -18.33 13.35 -18.01
N SER A 562 -18.86 14.40 -18.64
CA SER A 562 -18.32 15.75 -18.71
C SER A 562 -19.04 16.68 -17.73
N GLU A 563 -18.43 17.81 -17.41
CA GLU A 563 -19.01 18.88 -16.54
C GLU A 563 -19.49 18.35 -15.17
N VAL A 564 -18.81 17.33 -14.64
CA VAL A 564 -19.20 16.62 -13.41
C VAL A 564 -18.65 17.34 -12.19
N LEU A 565 -19.51 17.61 -11.21
CA LEU A 565 -19.13 18.10 -9.91
C LEU A 565 -18.65 16.96 -8.99
N PRO A 566 -17.86 17.25 -7.93
CA PRO A 566 -17.39 16.21 -7.01
C PRO A 566 -18.51 15.35 -6.40
N GLU A 567 -19.66 15.95 -6.09
CA GLU A 567 -20.86 15.28 -5.54
C GLU A 567 -21.49 14.30 -6.56
N ASP A 568 -21.49 14.66 -7.84
CA ASP A 568 -22.05 13.82 -8.89
C ASP A 568 -21.21 12.56 -9.11
N LYS A 569 -19.88 12.64 -8.91
CA LYS A 569 -18.98 11.49 -8.98
C LYS A 569 -19.35 10.43 -7.95
N ALA A 570 -19.59 10.84 -6.70
CA ALA A 570 -20.01 9.93 -5.63
C ALA A 570 -21.37 9.29 -5.94
N SER A 571 -22.34 10.09 -6.41
CA SER A 571 -23.67 9.63 -6.76
C SER A 571 -23.63 8.61 -7.90
N PHE A 572 -22.78 8.79 -8.91
CA PHE A 572 -22.56 7.82 -9.98
C PHE A 572 -21.99 6.50 -9.46
N VAL A 573 -20.96 6.56 -8.62
CA VAL A 573 -20.36 5.37 -7.99
C VAL A 573 -21.40 4.58 -7.20
N GLU A 574 -22.23 5.26 -6.41
CA GLU A 574 -23.33 4.64 -5.65
C GLU A 574 -24.38 4.01 -6.56
N ALA A 575 -24.72 4.65 -7.67
CA ALA A 575 -25.67 4.12 -8.65
C ALA A 575 -25.14 2.83 -9.31
N GLU A 576 -23.88 2.77 -9.69
CA GLU A 576 -23.24 1.57 -10.23
C GLU A 576 -23.23 0.43 -9.20
N LYS A 577 -22.89 0.73 -7.93
CA LYS A 577 -22.95 -0.27 -6.84
C LYS A 577 -24.37 -0.78 -6.59
N ASN A 578 -25.36 0.10 -6.61
CA ASN A 578 -26.76 -0.28 -6.47
C ASN A 578 -27.27 -1.13 -7.65
N ALA A 579 -26.66 -0.99 -8.83
CA ALA A 579 -26.86 -1.87 -9.99
C ALA A 579 -26.19 -3.25 -9.84
N GLY A 580 -25.50 -3.51 -8.70
CA GLY A 580 -24.86 -4.78 -8.38
C GLY A 580 -23.44 -4.93 -8.90
N ARG A 581 -22.81 -3.85 -9.36
CA ARG A 581 -21.42 -3.84 -9.82
C ARG A 581 -20.43 -3.64 -8.68
N LYS A 582 -19.23 -4.12 -8.87
CA LYS A 582 -18.09 -3.86 -7.99
C LYS A 582 -17.22 -2.76 -8.57
N VAL A 583 -17.18 -1.62 -7.90
CA VAL A 583 -16.64 -0.37 -8.43
C VAL A 583 -15.31 -0.01 -7.78
N ILE A 584 -14.29 0.23 -8.61
CA ILE A 584 -13.05 0.91 -8.24
C ILE A 584 -13.18 2.38 -8.65
N MET A 585 -12.88 3.30 -7.75
CA MET A 585 -12.69 4.72 -8.07
C MET A 585 -11.21 5.08 -7.99
N VAL A 586 -10.68 5.73 -9.03
CA VAL A 586 -9.28 6.18 -9.09
C VAL A 586 -9.27 7.69 -9.27
N GLY A 587 -8.62 8.40 -8.36
CA GLY A 587 -8.56 9.86 -8.36
C GLY A 587 -7.29 10.41 -7.71
N ASP A 588 -7.15 11.74 -7.68
CA ASP A 588 -6.03 12.43 -7.01
C ASP A 588 -6.21 12.56 -5.48
N GLY A 589 -7.41 12.31 -4.99
CA GLY A 589 -7.78 12.24 -3.57
C GLY A 589 -8.21 13.55 -2.93
N ILE A 590 -7.96 14.71 -3.52
CA ILE A 590 -8.36 16.00 -2.94
C ILE A 590 -9.82 16.28 -3.29
N ASN A 591 -10.15 16.30 -4.58
CA ASN A 591 -11.50 16.60 -5.07
C ASN A 591 -12.42 15.37 -5.13
N ASP A 592 -11.84 14.18 -5.11
CA ASP A 592 -12.56 12.91 -5.32
C ASP A 592 -12.87 12.16 -4.03
N SER A 593 -12.58 12.75 -2.85
CA SER A 593 -12.77 12.13 -1.54
C SER A 593 -14.14 11.47 -1.34
N PRO A 594 -15.27 12.12 -1.70
CA PRO A 594 -16.58 11.50 -1.57
C PRO A 594 -16.75 10.26 -2.48
N ALA A 595 -16.25 10.32 -3.70
CA ALA A 595 -16.35 9.23 -4.67
C ALA A 595 -15.43 8.06 -4.30
N LEU A 596 -14.21 8.35 -3.82
CA LEU A 596 -13.27 7.35 -3.30
C LEU A 596 -13.88 6.57 -2.13
N SER A 597 -14.52 7.29 -1.18
CA SER A 597 -15.18 6.67 -0.03
C SER A 597 -16.44 5.88 -0.39
N ALA A 598 -17.16 6.27 -1.45
CA ALA A 598 -18.35 5.59 -1.91
C ALA A 598 -18.06 4.29 -2.65
N ALA A 599 -16.88 4.12 -3.25
CA ALA A 599 -16.48 2.95 -4.02
C ALA A 599 -16.32 1.68 -3.16
N ASP A 600 -16.22 0.51 -3.80
CA ASP A 600 -15.79 -0.72 -3.12
C ASP A 600 -14.28 -0.69 -2.85
N VAL A 601 -13.53 -0.01 -3.72
CA VAL A 601 -12.10 0.31 -3.53
C VAL A 601 -11.85 1.73 -4.03
N GLY A 602 -11.49 2.61 -3.14
CA GLY A 602 -10.99 3.96 -3.46
C GLY A 602 -9.47 3.92 -3.61
N ILE A 603 -8.95 4.29 -4.78
CA ILE A 603 -7.52 4.32 -5.08
C ILE A 603 -7.09 5.77 -5.31
N ALA A 604 -6.16 6.26 -4.50
CA ALA A 604 -5.54 7.56 -4.72
C ALA A 604 -4.20 7.41 -5.44
N ILE A 605 -4.01 8.21 -6.49
CA ILE A 605 -2.73 8.38 -7.17
C ILE A 605 -2.11 9.65 -6.62
N SER A 606 -0.99 9.54 -5.90
CA SER A 606 -0.47 10.69 -5.18
C SER A 606 1.06 10.74 -5.09
N ASP A 607 1.64 11.83 -5.60
CA ASP A 607 3.05 12.21 -5.41
C ASP A 607 3.30 12.94 -4.07
N GLY A 608 2.32 13.07 -3.20
CA GLY A 608 2.57 13.77 -1.94
C GLY A 608 1.38 14.31 -1.19
N ALA A 609 0.19 14.35 -1.77
CA ALA A 609 -0.99 14.75 -1.01
C ALA A 609 -1.32 13.66 0.01
N GLN A 610 -0.87 13.86 1.25
CA GLN A 610 -1.10 12.92 2.36
C GLN A 610 -2.60 12.78 2.68
N ILE A 611 -3.44 13.76 2.33
CA ILE A 611 -4.91 13.69 2.42
C ILE A 611 -5.44 12.49 1.64
N ALA A 612 -4.94 12.31 0.41
CA ALA A 612 -5.32 11.18 -0.43
C ALA A 612 -5.02 9.83 0.25
N ARG A 613 -3.89 9.75 0.97
CA ARG A 613 -3.48 8.52 1.69
C ARG A 613 -4.38 8.20 2.88
N GLU A 614 -4.96 9.22 3.53
CA GLU A 614 -5.85 8.98 4.68
C GLU A 614 -7.25 8.56 4.25
N ILE A 615 -7.76 9.07 3.14
CA ILE A 615 -9.13 8.82 2.68
C ILE A 615 -9.21 7.55 1.84
N ALA A 616 -8.26 7.33 0.92
CA ALA A 616 -8.29 6.19 0.02
C ALA A 616 -7.99 4.85 0.73
N ASP A 617 -8.59 3.78 0.26
CA ASP A 617 -8.36 2.41 0.71
C ASP A 617 -7.02 1.85 0.24
N VAL A 618 -6.59 2.31 -0.93
CA VAL A 618 -5.31 2.00 -1.56
C VAL A 618 -4.67 3.28 -2.06
N THR A 619 -3.37 3.40 -1.87
CA THR A 619 -2.57 4.49 -2.44
C THR A 619 -1.52 3.92 -3.38
N VAL A 620 -1.43 4.50 -4.55
CA VAL A 620 -0.49 4.14 -5.62
C VAL A 620 0.47 5.31 -5.83
N GLY A 621 1.74 5.05 -6.06
CA GLY A 621 2.73 6.08 -6.42
C GLY A 621 2.30 6.82 -7.69
N ALA A 622 2.58 8.13 -7.78
CA ALA A 622 2.06 8.94 -8.88
C ALA A 622 2.86 8.86 -10.17
N ASP A 623 4.00 8.20 -10.16
CA ASP A 623 4.91 8.21 -11.30
C ASP A 623 4.48 7.31 -12.46
N ASP A 624 3.76 6.20 -12.16
CA ASP A 624 3.40 5.21 -13.18
C ASP A 624 2.04 4.54 -12.93
N LEU A 625 1.09 4.69 -13.86
CA LEU A 625 -0.21 4.01 -13.81
C LEU A 625 -0.12 2.48 -13.92
N HIS A 626 1.01 1.91 -14.36
CA HIS A 626 1.19 0.46 -14.41
C HIS A 626 1.07 -0.20 -13.04
N GLU A 627 1.28 0.54 -11.95
CA GLU A 627 1.06 0.04 -10.59
C GLU A 627 -0.40 -0.40 -10.35
N LEU A 628 -1.39 0.19 -11.03
CA LEU A 628 -2.79 -0.28 -11.01
C LEU A 628 -2.93 -1.69 -11.61
N VAL A 629 -2.20 -1.96 -12.69
CA VAL A 629 -2.16 -3.28 -13.33
C VAL A 629 -1.51 -4.29 -12.40
N THR A 630 -0.40 -3.90 -11.77
CA THR A 630 0.33 -4.70 -10.77
C THR A 630 -0.57 -5.02 -9.58
N LEU A 631 -1.29 -4.04 -9.04
CA LEU A 631 -2.26 -4.22 -7.96
C LEU A 631 -3.36 -5.23 -8.35
N LYS A 632 -3.92 -5.10 -9.55
CA LYS A 632 -4.95 -6.04 -10.05
C LYS A 632 -4.39 -7.45 -10.22
N LYS A 633 -3.17 -7.60 -10.74
CA LYS A 633 -2.47 -8.91 -10.85
C LYS A 633 -2.25 -9.53 -9.46
N ILE A 634 -1.74 -8.77 -8.49
CA ILE A 634 -1.54 -9.24 -7.09
C ILE A 634 -2.87 -9.68 -6.49
N SER A 635 -3.92 -8.89 -6.65
CA SER A 635 -5.25 -9.17 -6.13
C SER A 635 -5.84 -10.45 -6.72
N ASN A 636 -5.78 -10.62 -8.03
CA ASN A 636 -6.23 -11.83 -8.72
C ASN A 636 -5.42 -13.06 -8.28
N GLY A 637 -4.09 -12.93 -8.20
CA GLY A 637 -3.19 -13.98 -7.73
C GLY A 637 -3.44 -14.39 -6.27
N LEU A 638 -3.77 -13.43 -5.39
CA LEU A 638 -4.17 -13.70 -4.02
C LEU A 638 -5.43 -14.56 -3.97
N MET A 639 -6.47 -14.20 -4.73
CA MET A 639 -7.72 -14.94 -4.75
C MET A 639 -7.52 -16.36 -5.28
N GLU A 640 -6.73 -16.53 -6.34
CA GLU A 640 -6.38 -17.86 -6.86
C GLU A 640 -5.62 -18.70 -5.82
N ARG A 641 -4.65 -18.09 -5.09
CA ARG A 641 -3.92 -18.73 -4.00
C ARG A 641 -4.84 -19.17 -2.88
N ILE A 642 -5.76 -18.32 -2.43
CA ILE A 642 -6.74 -18.63 -1.39
C ILE A 642 -7.59 -19.83 -1.80
N HIS A 643 -8.16 -19.83 -3.01
CA HIS A 643 -8.97 -20.95 -3.52
C HIS A 643 -8.16 -22.23 -3.70
N ARG A 644 -6.91 -22.14 -4.14
CA ARG A 644 -6.01 -23.30 -4.25
C ARG A 644 -5.66 -23.88 -2.89
N ASN A 645 -5.31 -23.04 -1.92
CA ASN A 645 -5.01 -23.46 -0.57
C ASN A 645 -6.22 -24.16 0.07
N TYR A 646 -7.42 -23.58 -0.07
CA TYR A 646 -8.66 -24.19 0.41
C TYR A 646 -8.85 -25.60 -0.16
N ARG A 647 -8.74 -25.78 -1.48
CA ARG A 647 -8.86 -27.10 -2.13
C ARG A 647 -7.82 -28.09 -1.63
N LEU A 648 -6.57 -27.66 -1.45
CA LEU A 648 -5.48 -28.51 -0.95
C LEU A 648 -5.74 -28.94 0.50
N ILE A 649 -6.14 -28.01 1.39
CA ILE A 649 -6.44 -28.30 2.80
C ILE A 649 -7.58 -29.32 2.90
N VAL A 650 -8.67 -29.07 2.19
CA VAL A 650 -9.81 -29.99 2.19
C VAL A 650 -9.42 -31.38 1.65
N GLY A 651 -8.69 -31.42 0.53
CA GLY A 651 -8.27 -32.67 -0.10
C GLY A 651 -7.33 -33.50 0.79
N ILE A 652 -6.29 -32.88 1.35
CA ILE A 652 -5.31 -33.56 2.22
C ILE A 652 -6.00 -34.06 3.49
N ASN A 653 -6.76 -33.21 4.18
CA ASN A 653 -7.38 -33.56 5.45
C ASN A 653 -8.42 -34.66 5.28
N THR A 654 -9.25 -34.59 4.23
CA THR A 654 -10.20 -35.67 3.91
C THR A 654 -9.47 -37.00 3.65
N SER A 655 -8.37 -36.98 2.90
CA SER A 655 -7.55 -38.17 2.62
C SER A 655 -6.95 -38.74 3.89
N LEU A 656 -6.44 -37.91 4.80
CA LEU A 656 -5.88 -38.33 6.08
C LEU A 656 -6.97 -39.00 6.99
N ILE A 657 -8.17 -38.42 7.03
CA ILE A 657 -9.31 -38.99 7.76
C ILE A 657 -9.66 -40.36 7.18
N VAL A 658 -9.83 -40.49 5.87
CA VAL A 658 -10.17 -41.75 5.22
C VAL A 658 -9.13 -42.84 5.49
N LEU A 659 -7.83 -42.50 5.34
CA LEU A 659 -6.74 -43.46 5.60
C LEU A 659 -6.61 -43.82 7.07
N GLY A 660 -6.89 -42.90 7.98
CA GLY A 660 -6.94 -43.15 9.43
C GLY A 660 -8.09 -44.10 9.81
N VAL A 661 -9.29 -43.88 9.28
CA VAL A 661 -10.46 -44.75 9.50
C VAL A 661 -10.24 -46.12 8.86
N ALA A 662 -9.61 -46.20 7.68
CA ALA A 662 -9.21 -47.45 7.06
C ALA A 662 -8.18 -48.22 7.92
N GLY A 663 -7.47 -47.54 8.83
CA GLY A 663 -6.42 -48.13 9.67
C GLY A 663 -5.07 -48.21 9.02
N VAL A 664 -4.87 -47.47 7.90
CA VAL A 664 -3.56 -47.34 7.20
C VAL A 664 -2.61 -46.52 8.04
N PHE A 665 -3.10 -45.41 8.61
CA PHE A 665 -2.33 -44.52 9.46
C PHE A 665 -2.79 -44.56 10.92
N PRO A 666 -1.85 -44.67 11.88
CA PRO A 666 -2.16 -44.43 13.29
C PRO A 666 -2.43 -42.90 13.52
N PRO A 667 -3.17 -42.57 14.61
CA PRO A 667 -3.52 -41.16 14.92
C PRO A 667 -2.33 -40.22 14.95
N THR A 668 -1.19 -40.64 15.47
CA THR A 668 0.05 -39.83 15.54
C THR A 668 0.62 -39.53 14.17
N THR A 669 0.54 -40.47 13.22
CA THR A 669 0.98 -40.24 11.84
C THR A 669 0.05 -39.26 11.10
N SER A 670 -1.29 -39.45 11.29
CA SER A 670 -2.27 -38.50 10.73
C SER A 670 -2.04 -37.09 11.27
N ALA A 671 -1.81 -36.90 12.57
CA ALA A 671 -1.52 -35.63 13.19
C ALA A 671 -0.17 -35.01 12.65
N LEU A 672 0.87 -35.83 12.52
CA LEU A 672 2.15 -35.37 11.97
C LEU A 672 2.01 -34.89 10.53
N LEU A 673 1.35 -35.64 9.66
CA LEU A 673 1.14 -35.28 8.27
C LEU A 673 0.23 -34.06 8.13
N HIS A 674 -0.81 -33.96 8.98
CA HIS A 674 -1.67 -32.78 9.05
C HIS A 674 -0.86 -31.53 9.40
N ASN A 675 -0.11 -31.52 10.50
CA ASN A 675 0.70 -30.37 10.91
C ASN A 675 1.78 -30.02 9.88
N THR A 676 2.40 -31.04 9.26
CA THR A 676 3.40 -30.82 8.19
C THR A 676 2.76 -30.16 6.96
N SER A 677 1.57 -30.62 6.54
CA SER A 677 0.86 -30.03 5.40
C SER A 677 0.42 -28.60 5.69
N THR A 678 -0.08 -28.33 6.90
CA THR A 678 -0.44 -26.98 7.35
C THR A 678 0.76 -26.04 7.28
N LEU A 679 1.91 -26.46 7.82
CA LEU A 679 3.13 -25.68 7.77
C LEU A 679 3.60 -25.41 6.34
N LEU A 680 3.61 -26.43 5.48
CA LEU A 680 4.05 -26.29 4.08
C LEU A 680 3.13 -25.36 3.29
N ILE A 681 1.82 -25.44 3.47
CA ILE A 681 0.85 -24.55 2.83
C ILE A 681 1.05 -23.11 3.34
N SER A 682 1.26 -22.93 4.64
CA SER A 682 1.49 -21.62 5.25
C SER A 682 2.79 -20.98 4.77
N LEU A 683 3.90 -21.73 4.74
CA LEU A 683 5.17 -21.23 4.19
C LEU A 683 5.06 -20.86 2.71
N LYS A 684 4.34 -21.69 1.91
CA LYS A 684 4.10 -21.37 0.50
C LYS A 684 3.22 -20.12 0.34
N SER A 685 2.32 -19.85 1.29
CA SER A 685 1.47 -18.66 1.30
C SER A 685 2.24 -17.36 1.54
N MET A 686 3.46 -17.44 2.09
CA MET A 686 4.34 -16.28 2.31
C MET A 686 5.19 -15.90 1.08
N ASN A 687 5.20 -16.70 0.02
CA ASN A 687 5.93 -16.40 -1.20
C ASN A 687 5.23 -15.30 -1.99
N ASN A 688 5.97 -14.60 -2.86
CA ASN A 688 5.41 -13.62 -3.76
C ASN A 688 4.36 -14.26 -4.70
N LEU A 689 3.44 -13.43 -5.19
CA LEU A 689 2.34 -13.82 -6.08
C LEU A 689 2.74 -13.66 -7.55
N LEU A 690 3.56 -12.64 -7.83
CA LEU A 690 4.09 -12.37 -9.16
C LEU A 690 5.38 -13.17 -9.35
N ASP A 691 5.55 -13.76 -10.52
CA ASP A 691 6.78 -14.46 -10.89
C ASP A 691 7.81 -13.44 -11.44
N GLU A 692 9.00 -13.36 -10.83
CA GLU A 692 10.12 -12.51 -11.29
C GLU A 692 10.50 -12.72 -12.78
N LYS A 693 10.06 -13.83 -13.38
CA LYS A 693 10.34 -14.15 -14.79
C LYS A 693 9.43 -13.45 -15.79
N GLU A 694 8.21 -13.06 -15.40
CA GLU A 694 7.30 -12.36 -16.31
C GLU A 694 7.68 -10.89 -16.48
N GLU A 695 8.23 -10.24 -15.43
CA GLU A 695 8.69 -8.85 -15.49
C GLU A 695 9.87 -8.65 -16.46
N VAL A 696 10.81 -9.59 -16.48
CA VAL A 696 11.97 -9.50 -17.39
C VAL A 696 11.54 -9.69 -18.85
N THR A 697 10.45 -10.40 -19.11
CA THR A 697 9.98 -10.66 -20.50
C THR A 697 9.13 -9.50 -21.03
N GLU A 698 8.36 -8.81 -20.16
CA GLU A 698 7.57 -7.62 -20.54
C GLU A 698 8.44 -6.36 -20.68
N ALA A 699 9.56 -6.25 -19.97
CA ALA A 699 10.51 -5.13 -20.09
C ALA A 699 11.38 -5.20 -21.36
N PHE A 700 11.44 -6.36 -22.03
CA PHE A 700 12.19 -6.58 -23.27
C PHE A 700 11.29 -6.81 -24.51
N ALA A 701 9.98 -6.77 -24.38
CA ALA A 701 9.02 -6.84 -25.48
C ALA A 701 8.44 -5.46 -25.79
#